data_da36011020c28ce470a6832113561a9b
#
_entry.id   da36011020c28ce470a6832113561a9b
#
_cell.length_a   1.000
_cell.length_b   1.000
_cell.length_c   1.000
_cell.angle_alpha   90.00
_cell.angle_beta   90.00
_cell.angle_gamma   90.00
#
_symmetry.space_group_name_H-M   'P 1'
#
loop_
_entity.id
_entity.type
_entity.pdbx_description
1 polymer ?
#
loop_
_entity_poly.entity_id
_entity_poly.type
_entity_poly.pdbx_seq_one_letter_code
_entity_poly.pdbx_strand_id
1 'polypeptide(L)'
;MMLVSLTASAATTESSSVQDNNGPDKNFYIFLCFGQSNMEGAAKPEAQDLVSPGPRFRLMPAVDFPATDQRPERFMGEWCEATPPLCRPNTGLTPADWFGRTLVASLPENIRIGVIHVAIGGIDIKGFLPDSIPTYVKTAPSWMKGMLAAYDNDPYKRLVTLAKKAQKDGVIKGILMHQGETNTGDPKWAGMVQQVYDRMLGDLKLKPEEVPLFAGNIVQAGGQGVCFSCKKQIDELPQTVHTCQVISSDDCSNGPDRLHFDAAGYRELGCRYGEAVARFLGYEPKRPHIDMLKKIEVPADAFIAETTVPGNDFPKVDKEGRAYFRIQAPEARKVVVDVCSKKYDMQSDGKGGFMAVTDPLPVGFHYYFMNINGVNFIDPSTETFFGCNREAGGIEIPEGSEGDYYRPQQGVPAGQVRSIYYYSPHSVAGGSAADKQGEWRHALVYTPAEYEQGKKKYPVLYLQHGMGEDETGWSKQGHMQHIMDNAIAAGKAVPMIVVMESGDIKAPFRGGNNQAGRSEYGASFYPVLLNDLIPYIDKNFRTLADREHRAMAGLSWGGHQTFDVVLTNLDKFAWMGTFSGAIFGLDVKTAYDGVFTNAAEFNKKIHYLYMNWGSDDFIKSDGIVKQLRELGIKVEASESKGTGHEWLTWRRGLNEFIPHIFK
;
A
#
# COMPACT_ATOMS: atom_id res chain seq x y z
N MET A 1 -59.90 -15.45 -6.90
CA MET A 1 -59.87 -16.64 -7.77
C MET A 1 -59.38 -16.17 -9.14
N MET A 2 -58.07 -16.25 -9.37
CA MET A 2 -57.47 -16.10 -10.69
C MET A 2 -56.12 -16.82 -10.62
N LEU A 3 -56.04 -17.97 -11.27
CA LEU A 3 -54.85 -18.78 -11.42
C LEU A 3 -53.88 -18.05 -12.38
N VAL A 4 -52.63 -17.93 -12.00
CA VAL A 4 -51.53 -17.57 -12.91
C VAL A 4 -50.65 -18.81 -13.04
N SER A 5 -50.63 -19.35 -14.23
CA SER A 5 -49.84 -20.55 -14.63
C SER A 5 -48.38 -20.16 -14.78
N LEU A 6 -47.48 -20.88 -14.04
CA LEU A 6 -46.06 -20.87 -14.31
C LEU A 6 -45.77 -21.77 -15.51
N THR A 7 -45.24 -21.22 -16.57
CA THR A 7 -44.61 -21.95 -17.67
C THR A 7 -43.10 -22.12 -17.33
N ALA A 8 -42.72 -23.35 -17.09
CA ALA A 8 -41.33 -23.77 -17.01
C ALA A 8 -40.71 -23.78 -18.42
N SER A 9 -39.68 -22.98 -18.62
CA SER A 9 -38.84 -23.01 -19.82
C SER A 9 -37.82 -24.15 -19.66
N ALA A 10 -37.96 -25.14 -20.51
CA ALA A 10 -36.99 -26.22 -20.58
C ALA A 10 -35.71 -25.73 -21.27
N ALA A 11 -34.61 -25.77 -20.57
CA ALA A 11 -33.28 -25.64 -21.15
C ALA A 11 -32.98 -26.85 -22.04
N THR A 12 -32.83 -26.62 -23.32
CA THR A 12 -32.33 -27.58 -24.28
C THR A 12 -30.84 -27.83 -24.01
N THR A 13 -30.54 -29.02 -23.49
CA THR A 13 -29.18 -29.58 -23.48
C THR A 13 -28.80 -29.92 -24.92
N GLU A 14 -27.92 -29.13 -25.54
CA GLU A 14 -27.22 -29.59 -26.73
C GLU A 14 -26.33 -30.78 -26.38
N SER A 15 -26.70 -31.94 -26.85
CA SER A 15 -25.86 -33.12 -26.84
C SER A 15 -24.71 -32.94 -27.81
N SER A 16 -23.51 -32.65 -27.29
CA SER A 16 -22.27 -32.79 -28.04
C SER A 16 -22.12 -34.25 -28.44
N SER A 17 -22.07 -34.53 -29.72
CA SER A 17 -21.75 -35.83 -30.30
C SER A 17 -20.42 -36.35 -29.73
N VAL A 18 -20.51 -37.41 -28.93
CA VAL A 18 -19.36 -38.21 -28.50
C VAL A 18 -18.81 -38.90 -29.75
N GLN A 19 -17.69 -38.39 -30.28
CA GLN A 19 -16.84 -39.17 -31.16
C GLN A 19 -16.12 -40.21 -30.28
N ASP A 20 -16.45 -41.48 -30.45
CA ASP A 20 -15.68 -42.61 -29.94
C ASP A 20 -14.27 -42.60 -30.59
N ASN A 21 -13.35 -41.86 -30.02
CA ASN A 21 -11.93 -41.94 -30.35
C ASN A 21 -11.29 -43.01 -29.46
N ASN A 22 -10.94 -44.12 -30.03
CA ASN A 22 -10.24 -45.25 -29.39
C ASN A 22 -8.77 -44.86 -29.05
N GLY A 23 -8.52 -43.84 -28.20
CA GLY A 23 -7.19 -43.42 -27.75
C GLY A 23 -7.18 -42.07 -27.07
N PRO A 24 -6.03 -41.66 -26.48
CA PRO A 24 -5.90 -40.35 -25.82
C PRO A 24 -6.03 -39.19 -26.83
N ASP A 25 -6.65 -38.10 -26.39
CA ASP A 25 -6.78 -36.87 -27.18
C ASP A 25 -5.40 -36.26 -27.48
N LYS A 26 -5.00 -36.26 -28.77
CA LYS A 26 -3.72 -35.75 -29.22
C LYS A 26 -3.59 -34.22 -29.05
N ASN A 27 -4.69 -33.50 -28.82
CA ASN A 27 -4.74 -32.08 -28.58
C ASN A 27 -4.83 -31.73 -27.08
N PHE A 28 -4.74 -32.71 -26.20
CA PHE A 28 -4.65 -32.48 -24.78
C PHE A 28 -3.21 -32.72 -24.31
N TYR A 29 -2.44 -31.60 -24.13
CA TYR A 29 -1.04 -31.64 -23.75
C TYR A 29 -0.93 -31.60 -22.24
N ILE A 30 -0.28 -32.60 -21.64
CA ILE A 30 -0.18 -32.79 -20.21
C ILE A 30 1.25 -32.54 -19.76
N PHE A 31 1.45 -31.82 -18.64
CA PHE A 31 2.74 -31.54 -18.05
C PHE A 31 2.78 -31.99 -16.59
N LEU A 32 3.90 -32.59 -16.20
CA LEU A 32 4.15 -33.04 -14.84
C LEU A 32 4.97 -31.98 -14.12
N CYS A 33 4.51 -31.50 -12.97
CA CYS A 33 5.20 -30.50 -12.18
C CYS A 33 5.65 -31.10 -10.84
N PHE A 34 6.94 -31.03 -10.53
CA PHE A 34 7.47 -31.50 -9.25
C PHE A 34 8.58 -30.63 -8.71
N GLY A 35 8.83 -30.69 -7.42
CA GLY A 35 9.90 -29.90 -6.79
C GLY A 35 9.66 -29.60 -5.33
N GLN A 36 10.23 -28.46 -4.89
CA GLN A 36 10.14 -28.00 -3.52
C GLN A 36 9.30 -26.72 -3.38
N SER A 37 9.54 -25.91 -2.35
CA SER A 37 8.68 -24.75 -2.00
C SER A 37 8.41 -23.77 -3.13
N ASN A 38 9.39 -23.50 -3.99
CA ASN A 38 9.21 -22.62 -5.14
C ASN A 38 8.43 -23.28 -6.30
N MET A 39 8.27 -24.61 -6.32
CA MET A 39 7.28 -25.27 -7.17
C MET A 39 5.94 -25.40 -6.43
N GLU A 40 5.96 -25.68 -5.13
CA GLU A 40 4.76 -25.83 -4.30
C GLU A 40 3.88 -24.57 -4.28
N GLY A 41 4.51 -23.41 -4.23
CA GLY A 41 3.87 -22.09 -4.22
C GLY A 41 3.82 -21.46 -2.83
N ALA A 42 4.68 -20.45 -2.60
CA ALA A 42 4.80 -19.77 -1.32
C ALA A 42 4.10 -18.40 -1.26
N ALA A 43 3.85 -17.74 -2.40
CA ALA A 43 3.21 -16.45 -2.42
C ALA A 43 1.68 -16.54 -2.41
N LYS A 44 1.03 -15.58 -1.74
CA LYS A 44 -0.42 -15.45 -1.80
C LYS A 44 -0.85 -15.05 -3.21
N PRO A 45 -1.84 -15.77 -3.83
CA PRO A 45 -2.40 -15.34 -5.11
C PRO A 45 -3.04 -13.94 -4.99
N GLU A 46 -2.85 -13.12 -6.01
CA GLU A 46 -3.47 -11.82 -6.16
C GLU A 46 -4.72 -11.93 -7.06
N ALA A 47 -5.52 -10.87 -7.15
CA ALA A 47 -6.79 -10.89 -7.87
C ALA A 47 -6.67 -11.41 -9.32
N GLN A 48 -5.60 -11.03 -10.03
CA GLN A 48 -5.31 -11.49 -11.40
C GLN A 48 -5.04 -12.99 -11.51
N ASP A 49 -4.50 -13.58 -10.46
CA ASP A 49 -4.21 -15.01 -10.44
C ASP A 49 -5.48 -15.84 -10.25
N LEU A 50 -6.52 -15.24 -9.64
CA LEU A 50 -7.81 -15.87 -9.36
C LEU A 50 -8.79 -15.78 -10.54
N VAL A 51 -8.47 -14.97 -11.58
CA VAL A 51 -9.26 -14.97 -12.82
C VAL A 51 -9.20 -16.34 -13.47
N SER A 52 -10.36 -16.87 -13.88
CA SER A 52 -10.44 -18.15 -14.58
C SER A 52 -9.55 -18.16 -15.83
N PRO A 53 -8.64 -19.15 -15.98
CA PRO A 53 -7.88 -19.30 -17.21
C PRO A 53 -8.70 -19.91 -18.36
N GLY A 54 -9.97 -20.19 -18.10
CA GLY A 54 -10.88 -20.85 -19.01
C GLY A 54 -10.74 -22.37 -19.10
N PRO A 55 -11.63 -23.03 -19.86
CA PRO A 55 -11.73 -24.50 -19.85
C PRO A 55 -10.55 -25.22 -20.50
N ARG A 56 -9.67 -24.47 -21.20
CA ARG A 56 -8.49 -25.03 -21.87
C ARG A 56 -7.33 -25.34 -20.92
N PHE A 57 -7.28 -24.72 -19.72
CA PHE A 57 -6.26 -25.01 -18.71
C PHE A 57 -6.85 -25.85 -17.57
N ARG A 58 -6.34 -27.08 -17.42
CA ARG A 58 -6.89 -28.10 -16.53
C ARG A 58 -5.84 -28.51 -15.49
N LEU A 59 -6.33 -28.80 -14.28
CA LEU A 59 -5.57 -29.42 -13.20
C LEU A 59 -6.11 -30.82 -12.95
N MET A 60 -5.24 -31.82 -12.82
CA MET A 60 -5.57 -33.06 -12.14
C MET A 60 -4.99 -33.01 -10.72
N PRO A 61 -5.80 -32.75 -9.70
CA PRO A 61 -5.34 -32.61 -8.32
C PRO A 61 -4.63 -33.88 -7.84
N ALA A 62 -3.51 -33.68 -7.14
CA ALA A 62 -2.77 -34.79 -6.53
C ALA A 62 -3.23 -35.12 -5.11
N VAL A 63 -4.13 -34.33 -4.55
CA VAL A 63 -4.84 -34.53 -3.28
C VAL A 63 -6.24 -33.92 -3.42
N ASP A 64 -7.16 -34.28 -2.52
CA ASP A 64 -8.47 -33.64 -2.46
C ASP A 64 -8.37 -32.20 -1.94
N PHE A 65 -9.19 -31.31 -2.50
CA PHE A 65 -9.32 -29.92 -2.07
C PHE A 65 -10.75 -29.69 -1.58
N PRO A 66 -10.97 -29.42 -0.30
CA PRO A 66 -12.30 -29.08 0.20
C PRO A 66 -12.85 -27.81 -0.47
N ALA A 67 -14.16 -27.72 -0.56
CA ALA A 67 -14.85 -26.52 -1.01
C ALA A 67 -14.53 -25.34 -0.10
N THR A 68 -14.46 -24.15 -0.68
CA THR A 68 -14.36 -22.85 0.02
C THR A 68 -15.38 -21.89 -0.58
N ASP A 69 -15.59 -20.73 0.05
CA ASP A 69 -16.49 -19.68 -0.48
C ASP A 69 -16.09 -19.20 -1.89
N GLN A 70 -14.81 -19.39 -2.27
CA GLN A 70 -14.25 -18.92 -3.53
C GLN A 70 -13.97 -20.03 -4.54
N ARG A 71 -14.11 -21.30 -4.15
CA ARG A 71 -13.75 -22.43 -5.00
C ARG A 71 -14.55 -23.68 -4.66
N PRO A 72 -15.10 -24.40 -5.68
CA PRO A 72 -15.72 -25.69 -5.49
C PRO A 72 -14.71 -26.75 -5.01
N GLU A 73 -15.22 -27.83 -4.45
CA GLU A 73 -14.45 -29.04 -4.11
C GLU A 73 -13.74 -29.59 -5.36
N ARG A 74 -12.53 -30.16 -5.17
CA ARG A 74 -11.74 -30.82 -6.22
C ARG A 74 -11.30 -32.19 -5.72
N PHE A 75 -11.51 -33.19 -6.54
CA PHE A 75 -11.18 -34.56 -6.19
C PHE A 75 -9.87 -35.03 -6.83
N MET A 76 -9.07 -35.74 -6.06
CA MET A 76 -7.80 -36.29 -6.51
C MET A 76 -7.99 -37.15 -7.77
N GLY A 77 -7.19 -36.86 -8.78
CA GLY A 77 -7.20 -37.60 -10.04
C GLY A 77 -8.36 -37.29 -10.98
N GLU A 78 -9.16 -36.24 -10.72
CA GLU A 78 -10.23 -35.78 -11.62
C GLU A 78 -9.85 -34.42 -12.23
N TRP A 79 -10.09 -34.26 -13.53
CA TRP A 79 -9.77 -33.01 -14.21
C TRP A 79 -10.73 -31.89 -13.81
N CYS A 80 -10.18 -30.81 -13.28
CA CYS A 80 -10.90 -29.59 -12.99
C CYS A 80 -10.22 -28.38 -13.66
N GLU A 81 -10.83 -27.22 -13.60
CA GLU A 81 -10.20 -25.98 -14.04
C GLU A 81 -9.00 -25.64 -13.15
N ALA A 82 -7.88 -25.22 -13.79
CA ALA A 82 -6.65 -24.91 -13.08
C ALA A 82 -6.67 -23.46 -12.56
N THR A 83 -7.10 -23.26 -11.31
CA THR A 83 -7.00 -22.00 -10.57
C THR A 83 -6.23 -22.20 -9.27
N PRO A 84 -5.46 -21.22 -8.76
CA PRO A 84 -4.71 -21.38 -7.52
C PRO A 84 -5.58 -21.78 -6.32
N PRO A 85 -5.02 -22.52 -5.38
CA PRO A 85 -3.72 -23.19 -5.42
C PRO A 85 -3.77 -24.46 -6.27
N LEU A 86 -2.63 -24.84 -6.90
CA LEU A 86 -2.57 -26.04 -7.75
C LEU A 86 -1.96 -27.26 -7.05
N CYS A 87 -1.18 -27.05 -5.99
CA CYS A 87 -0.42 -28.14 -5.34
C CYS A 87 -1.22 -28.83 -4.24
N ARG A 88 -1.57 -28.10 -3.19
CA ARG A 88 -2.37 -28.56 -2.03
C ARG A 88 -3.27 -27.42 -1.54
N PRO A 89 -4.33 -27.69 -0.76
CA PRO A 89 -5.28 -26.65 -0.33
C PRO A 89 -4.67 -25.43 0.35
N ASN A 90 -3.58 -25.62 1.09
CA ASN A 90 -2.93 -24.57 1.89
C ASN A 90 -1.66 -24.00 1.24
N THR A 91 -1.45 -24.22 -0.05
CA THR A 91 -0.32 -23.63 -0.79
C THR A 91 -0.73 -22.34 -1.50
N GLY A 92 0.26 -21.63 -2.04
CA GLY A 92 0.05 -20.34 -2.71
C GLY A 92 0.13 -20.43 -4.23
N LEU A 93 0.50 -19.29 -4.83
CA LEU A 93 0.78 -19.18 -6.26
C LEU A 93 2.06 -19.93 -6.61
N THR A 94 2.02 -20.66 -7.71
CA THR A 94 3.11 -21.49 -8.24
C THR A 94 3.45 -21.06 -9.67
N PRO A 95 4.69 -21.26 -10.16
CA PRO A 95 5.01 -20.98 -11.55
C PRO A 95 4.15 -21.79 -12.55
N ALA A 96 3.62 -22.94 -12.16
CA ALA A 96 2.75 -23.76 -13.00
C ALA A 96 1.44 -23.07 -13.41
N ASP A 97 0.96 -22.10 -12.60
CA ASP A 97 -0.21 -21.28 -12.93
C ASP A 97 -0.01 -20.47 -14.22
N TRP A 98 0.99 -19.60 -14.21
CA TRP A 98 1.27 -18.73 -15.34
C TRP A 98 1.93 -19.46 -16.51
N PHE A 99 2.59 -20.58 -16.25
CA PHE A 99 2.99 -21.53 -17.27
C PHE A 99 1.79 -21.97 -18.13
N GLY A 100 0.76 -22.49 -17.51
CA GLY A 100 -0.43 -22.96 -18.22
C GLY A 100 -1.17 -21.85 -18.95
N ARG A 101 -1.32 -20.66 -18.31
CA ARG A 101 -1.91 -19.48 -18.94
C ARG A 101 -1.11 -19.01 -20.16
N THR A 102 0.22 -19.05 -20.10
CA THR A 102 1.10 -18.68 -21.22
C THR A 102 0.95 -19.66 -22.38
N LEU A 103 0.82 -20.96 -22.11
CA LEU A 103 0.56 -21.96 -23.15
C LEU A 103 -0.83 -21.78 -23.77
N VAL A 104 -1.85 -21.52 -22.98
CA VAL A 104 -3.22 -21.23 -23.49
C VAL A 104 -3.19 -20.01 -24.42
N ALA A 105 -2.40 -18.97 -24.11
CA ALA A 105 -2.26 -17.78 -24.95
C ALA A 105 -1.44 -18.05 -26.23
N SER A 106 -0.48 -18.98 -26.17
CA SER A 106 0.47 -19.26 -27.25
C SER A 106 0.00 -20.30 -28.25
N LEU A 107 -0.79 -21.29 -27.81
CA LEU A 107 -1.16 -22.46 -28.61
C LEU A 107 -2.54 -22.29 -29.26
N PRO A 108 -2.81 -22.95 -30.40
CA PRO A 108 -4.11 -22.95 -31.08
C PRO A 108 -5.28 -23.29 -30.14
N GLU A 109 -6.46 -22.77 -30.41
CA GLU A 109 -7.65 -22.89 -29.55
C GLU A 109 -8.13 -24.33 -29.32
N ASN A 110 -7.87 -25.23 -30.24
CA ASN A 110 -8.20 -26.66 -30.13
C ASN A 110 -7.24 -27.42 -29.19
N ILE A 111 -6.15 -26.80 -28.72
CA ILE A 111 -5.21 -27.46 -27.80
C ILE A 111 -5.57 -27.09 -26.35
N ARG A 112 -5.72 -28.13 -25.53
CA ARG A 112 -5.93 -28.02 -24.08
C ARG A 112 -4.63 -28.32 -23.35
N ILE A 113 -4.45 -27.71 -22.19
CA ILE A 113 -3.28 -27.85 -21.33
C ILE A 113 -3.71 -28.50 -20.02
N GLY A 114 -3.03 -29.54 -19.60
CA GLY A 114 -3.21 -30.18 -18.31
C GLY A 114 -1.97 -30.16 -17.46
N VAL A 115 -2.10 -29.96 -16.16
CA VAL A 115 -0.98 -30.07 -15.21
C VAL A 115 -1.33 -31.09 -14.12
N ILE A 116 -0.33 -31.86 -13.69
CA ILE A 116 -0.35 -32.68 -12.49
C ILE A 116 0.75 -32.16 -11.59
N HIS A 117 0.43 -31.77 -10.36
CA HIS A 117 1.33 -30.99 -9.54
C HIS A 117 1.61 -31.65 -8.20
N VAL A 118 2.87 -32.08 -7.96
CA VAL A 118 3.34 -32.70 -6.72
C VAL A 118 4.62 -32.03 -6.27
N ALA A 119 4.54 -31.21 -5.23
CA ALA A 119 5.71 -30.54 -4.66
C ALA A 119 5.61 -30.47 -3.13
N ILE A 120 6.74 -30.42 -2.45
CA ILE A 120 6.83 -30.41 -0.99
C ILE A 120 7.89 -29.37 -0.56
N GLY A 121 7.50 -28.38 0.24
CA GLY A 121 8.43 -27.39 0.76
C GLY A 121 9.65 -28.02 1.44
N GLY A 122 10.85 -27.58 1.06
CA GLY A 122 12.10 -28.04 1.64
C GLY A 122 12.52 -29.50 1.34
N ILE A 123 11.86 -30.20 0.43
CA ILE A 123 12.20 -31.59 0.11
C ILE A 123 13.56 -31.71 -0.59
N ASP A 124 14.41 -32.62 -0.12
CA ASP A 124 15.59 -33.09 -0.83
C ASP A 124 15.15 -33.90 -2.08
N ILE A 125 15.91 -33.87 -3.18
CA ILE A 125 15.64 -34.66 -4.38
C ILE A 125 15.50 -36.17 -4.08
N LYS A 126 16.14 -36.68 -3.01
CA LYS A 126 15.99 -38.05 -2.52
C LYS A 126 14.56 -38.41 -2.16
N GLY A 127 13.73 -37.42 -1.82
CA GLY A 127 12.30 -37.62 -1.60
C GLY A 127 11.49 -37.94 -2.87
N PHE A 128 12.10 -37.82 -4.06
CA PHE A 128 11.55 -38.26 -5.34
C PHE A 128 12.28 -39.49 -5.95
N LEU A 129 13.31 -39.99 -5.28
CA LEU A 129 14.00 -41.20 -5.70
C LEU A 129 13.35 -42.42 -5.06
N PRO A 130 12.68 -43.34 -5.82
CA PRO A 130 11.97 -44.48 -5.26
C PRO A 130 12.77 -45.33 -4.27
N ASP A 131 14.05 -45.55 -4.55
CA ASP A 131 14.92 -46.36 -3.72
C ASP A 131 15.33 -45.66 -2.42
N SER A 132 15.24 -44.34 -2.37
CA SER A 132 15.59 -43.49 -1.20
C SER A 132 14.36 -43.13 -0.34
N ILE A 133 13.16 -43.07 -0.91
CA ILE A 133 11.93 -42.61 -0.25
C ILE A 133 11.68 -43.29 1.10
N PRO A 134 11.77 -44.63 1.25
CA PRO A 134 11.46 -45.28 2.53
C PRO A 134 12.37 -44.83 3.67
N THR A 135 13.64 -44.55 3.37
CA THR A 135 14.62 -44.03 4.35
C THR A 135 14.38 -42.53 4.57
N TYR A 136 14.16 -41.77 3.50
CA TYR A 136 13.91 -40.33 3.56
C TYR A 136 12.69 -39.98 4.44
N VAL A 137 11.59 -40.65 4.27
CA VAL A 137 10.35 -40.45 5.06
C VAL A 137 10.58 -40.72 6.55
N LYS A 138 11.39 -41.73 6.90
CA LYS A 138 11.72 -42.02 8.31
C LYS A 138 12.53 -40.89 8.95
N THR A 139 13.45 -40.28 8.20
CA THR A 139 14.39 -39.25 8.67
C THR A 139 13.91 -37.84 8.43
N ALA A 140 12.81 -37.65 7.72
CA ALA A 140 12.25 -36.35 7.40
C ALA A 140 11.89 -35.55 8.67
N PRO A 141 12.12 -34.22 8.69
CA PRO A 141 11.75 -33.35 9.81
C PRO A 141 10.25 -33.45 10.14
N SER A 142 9.91 -33.26 11.40
CA SER A 142 8.51 -33.40 11.89
C SER A 142 7.54 -32.48 11.12
N TRP A 143 7.97 -31.27 10.79
CA TRP A 143 7.16 -30.31 10.02
C TRP A 143 6.86 -30.75 8.57
N MET A 144 7.70 -31.60 7.97
CA MET A 144 7.50 -32.11 6.61
C MET A 144 6.59 -33.36 6.57
N LYS A 145 6.46 -34.10 7.67
CA LYS A 145 5.76 -35.38 7.70
C LYS A 145 4.29 -35.27 7.26
N GLY A 146 3.60 -34.20 7.63
CA GLY A 146 2.23 -33.96 7.19
C GLY A 146 2.11 -33.74 5.68
N MET A 147 3.08 -33.09 5.08
CA MET A 147 3.12 -32.86 3.63
C MET A 147 3.44 -34.14 2.86
N LEU A 148 4.34 -34.97 3.37
CA LEU A 148 4.63 -36.30 2.81
C LEU A 148 3.42 -37.22 2.92
N ALA A 149 2.74 -37.20 4.06
CA ALA A 149 1.54 -38.05 4.28
C ALA A 149 0.39 -37.71 3.31
N ALA A 150 0.27 -36.45 2.88
CA ALA A 150 -0.71 -36.04 1.88
C ALA A 150 -0.51 -36.77 0.53
N TYR A 151 0.68 -37.28 0.26
CA TYR A 151 1.03 -38.08 -0.92
C TYR A 151 1.31 -39.53 -0.58
N ASP A 152 0.66 -40.09 0.46
CA ASP A 152 0.86 -41.47 0.96
C ASP A 152 2.33 -41.80 1.29
N ASN A 153 3.11 -40.78 1.70
CA ASN A 153 4.56 -40.85 1.95
C ASN A 153 5.40 -41.26 0.72
N ASP A 154 4.84 -41.12 -0.49
CA ASP A 154 5.55 -41.40 -1.74
C ASP A 154 5.11 -40.44 -2.84
N PRO A 155 5.68 -39.20 -2.87
CA PRO A 155 5.32 -38.19 -3.85
C PRO A 155 5.65 -38.58 -5.29
N TYR A 156 6.70 -39.39 -5.49
CA TYR A 156 7.03 -39.92 -6.82
C TYR A 156 5.94 -40.88 -7.33
N LYS A 157 5.55 -41.86 -6.54
CA LYS A 157 4.49 -42.82 -6.89
C LYS A 157 3.17 -42.10 -7.13
N ARG A 158 2.83 -41.07 -6.30
CA ARG A 158 1.64 -40.26 -6.49
C ARG A 158 1.65 -39.61 -7.86
N LEU A 159 2.74 -38.90 -8.24
CA LEU A 159 2.86 -38.25 -9.54
C LEU A 159 2.76 -39.23 -10.70
N VAL A 160 3.50 -40.34 -10.66
CA VAL A 160 3.50 -41.34 -11.73
C VAL A 160 2.15 -42.07 -11.86
N THR A 161 1.49 -42.33 -10.74
CA THR A 161 0.13 -42.99 -10.77
C THR A 161 -0.88 -42.08 -11.46
N LEU A 162 -0.89 -40.79 -11.13
CA LEU A 162 -1.78 -39.82 -11.78
C LEU A 162 -1.40 -39.58 -13.23
N ALA A 163 -0.11 -39.56 -13.55
CA ALA A 163 0.37 -39.44 -14.93
C ALA A 163 -0.10 -40.60 -15.79
N LYS A 164 -0.03 -41.85 -15.29
CA LYS A 164 -0.59 -43.05 -15.97
C LYS A 164 -2.10 -42.96 -16.18
N LYS A 165 -2.84 -42.37 -15.24
CA LYS A 165 -4.26 -42.09 -15.41
C LYS A 165 -4.50 -41.08 -16.52
N ALA A 166 -3.76 -39.96 -16.48
CA ALA A 166 -3.85 -38.85 -17.44
C ALA A 166 -3.44 -39.21 -18.88
N GLN A 167 -2.52 -40.21 -19.06
CA GLN A 167 -2.15 -40.72 -20.37
C GLN A 167 -3.32 -41.40 -21.13
N LYS A 168 -4.42 -41.72 -20.44
CA LYS A 168 -5.64 -42.19 -21.10
C LYS A 168 -6.45 -41.06 -21.73
N ASP A 169 -6.26 -39.85 -21.22
CA ASP A 169 -7.03 -38.67 -21.60
C ASP A 169 -6.25 -37.76 -22.58
N GLY A 170 -4.91 -37.75 -22.51
CA GLY A 170 -4.06 -36.86 -23.33
C GLY A 170 -2.62 -37.34 -23.44
N VAL A 171 -1.74 -36.45 -23.94
CA VAL A 171 -0.32 -36.72 -24.24
C VAL A 171 0.57 -35.92 -23.32
N ILE A 172 1.48 -36.59 -22.59
CA ILE A 172 2.49 -35.90 -21.78
C ILE A 172 3.55 -35.27 -22.71
N LYS A 173 3.83 -33.98 -22.55
CA LYS A 173 4.68 -33.15 -23.42
C LYS A 173 5.88 -32.54 -22.72
N GLY A 174 5.99 -32.61 -21.40
CA GLY A 174 7.14 -32.09 -20.67
C GLY A 174 7.01 -32.32 -19.18
N ILE A 175 8.13 -32.13 -18.49
CA ILE A 175 8.24 -32.21 -17.04
C ILE A 175 8.84 -30.88 -16.54
N LEU A 176 8.14 -30.20 -15.63
CA LEU A 176 8.58 -28.98 -14.99
C LEU A 176 9.15 -29.30 -13.61
N MET A 177 10.34 -28.84 -13.34
CA MET A 177 11.01 -29.00 -12.06
C MET A 177 11.41 -27.64 -11.46
N HIS A 178 11.15 -27.44 -10.19
CA HIS A 178 11.81 -26.39 -9.43
C HIS A 178 12.30 -26.96 -8.10
N GLN A 179 13.58 -27.35 -8.07
CA GLN A 179 14.22 -28.04 -6.95
C GLN A 179 15.74 -27.81 -7.03
N GLY A 180 16.41 -27.69 -5.91
CA GLY A 180 17.85 -27.51 -5.82
C GLY A 180 18.28 -26.79 -4.54
N GLU A 181 17.43 -25.91 -4.00
CA GLU A 181 17.76 -25.07 -2.85
C GLU A 181 18.16 -25.93 -1.62
N THR A 182 17.42 -27.00 -1.35
CA THR A 182 17.73 -27.95 -0.25
C THR A 182 19.02 -28.74 -0.52
N ASN A 183 19.37 -28.94 -1.79
CA ASN A 183 20.56 -29.67 -2.23
C ASN A 183 21.71 -28.73 -2.63
N THR A 184 21.69 -27.47 -2.19
CA THR A 184 22.75 -26.50 -2.50
C THR A 184 24.12 -27.04 -2.08
N GLY A 185 25.03 -27.16 -3.07
CA GLY A 185 26.40 -27.67 -2.85
C GLY A 185 26.52 -29.20 -2.82
N ASP A 186 25.45 -29.95 -3.05
CA ASP A 186 25.53 -31.42 -3.18
C ASP A 186 26.03 -31.80 -4.60
N PRO A 187 27.26 -32.30 -4.77
CA PRO A 187 27.80 -32.65 -6.08
C PRO A 187 27.09 -33.82 -6.75
N LYS A 188 26.27 -34.58 -6.02
CA LYS A 188 25.50 -35.72 -6.54
C LYS A 188 24.13 -35.31 -7.04
N TRP A 189 23.69 -34.06 -6.78
CA TRP A 189 22.34 -33.60 -7.08
C TRP A 189 21.95 -33.79 -8.55
N ALA A 190 22.77 -33.31 -9.48
CA ALA A 190 22.48 -33.44 -10.92
C ALA A 190 22.28 -34.90 -11.36
N GLY A 191 23.11 -35.83 -10.84
CA GLY A 191 22.94 -37.26 -11.10
C GLY A 191 21.68 -37.85 -10.48
N MET A 192 21.26 -37.34 -9.31
CA MET A 192 19.99 -37.77 -8.70
C MET A 192 18.77 -37.21 -9.49
N VAL A 193 18.85 -36.00 -9.98
CA VAL A 193 17.82 -35.44 -10.91
C VAL A 193 17.70 -36.29 -12.17
N GLN A 194 18.85 -36.67 -12.79
CA GLN A 194 18.86 -37.58 -13.95
C GLN A 194 18.13 -38.92 -13.60
N GLN A 195 18.45 -39.50 -12.46
CA GLN A 195 17.82 -40.78 -12.05
C GLN A 195 16.29 -40.61 -11.88
N VAL A 196 15.81 -39.54 -11.26
CA VAL A 196 14.38 -39.24 -11.11
C VAL A 196 13.71 -39.09 -12.47
N TYR A 197 14.33 -38.34 -13.37
CA TYR A 197 13.83 -38.10 -14.72
C TYR A 197 13.78 -39.37 -15.54
N ASP A 198 14.86 -40.14 -15.63
CA ASP A 198 14.95 -41.39 -16.37
C ASP A 198 13.95 -42.40 -15.86
N ARG A 199 13.76 -42.46 -14.54
CA ARG A 199 12.78 -43.36 -13.92
C ARG A 199 11.34 -42.96 -14.29
N MET A 200 11.02 -41.66 -14.31
CA MET A 200 9.70 -41.20 -14.76
C MET A 200 9.45 -41.56 -16.23
N LEU A 201 10.43 -41.30 -17.09
CA LEU A 201 10.33 -41.67 -18.50
C LEU A 201 10.11 -43.19 -18.69
N GLY A 202 10.86 -44.00 -17.97
CA GLY A 202 10.74 -45.45 -18.02
C GLY A 202 9.36 -45.96 -17.53
N ASP A 203 8.93 -45.47 -16.36
CA ASP A 203 7.66 -45.87 -15.74
C ASP A 203 6.43 -45.45 -16.57
N LEU A 204 6.54 -44.34 -17.32
CA LEU A 204 5.51 -43.75 -18.18
C LEU A 204 5.68 -44.14 -19.67
N LYS A 205 6.72 -44.89 -20.04
CA LYS A 205 7.08 -45.28 -21.41
C LYS A 205 7.18 -44.09 -22.37
N LEU A 206 7.87 -43.01 -21.89
CA LEU A 206 8.08 -41.77 -22.63
C LEU A 206 9.50 -41.72 -23.19
N LYS A 207 9.69 -40.90 -24.22
CA LYS A 207 11.01 -40.65 -24.82
C LYS A 207 11.51 -39.26 -24.40
N PRO A 208 12.78 -39.13 -24.04
CA PRO A 208 13.34 -37.83 -23.56
C PRO A 208 13.23 -36.71 -24.60
N GLU A 209 13.31 -37.03 -25.90
CA GLU A 209 13.20 -36.04 -26.98
C GLU A 209 11.77 -35.48 -27.12
N GLU A 210 10.75 -36.27 -26.73
CA GLU A 210 9.33 -35.90 -26.81
C GLU A 210 8.87 -35.21 -25.50
N VAL A 211 9.54 -35.46 -24.37
CA VAL A 211 9.17 -35.02 -23.03
C VAL A 211 10.38 -34.50 -22.26
N PRO A 212 10.93 -33.35 -22.66
CA PRO A 212 12.11 -32.77 -22.01
C PRO A 212 11.82 -32.32 -20.57
N LEU A 213 12.90 -32.14 -19.80
CA LEU A 213 12.87 -31.54 -18.47
C LEU A 213 13.04 -30.01 -18.61
N PHE A 214 12.18 -29.24 -17.96
CA PHE A 214 12.31 -27.79 -17.80
C PHE A 214 12.61 -27.49 -16.33
N ALA A 215 13.83 -27.00 -16.06
CA ALA A 215 14.29 -26.75 -14.69
C ALA A 215 14.37 -25.26 -14.41
N GLY A 216 13.59 -24.75 -13.47
CA GLY A 216 13.65 -23.34 -13.06
C GLY A 216 14.83 -23.05 -12.17
N ASN A 217 15.46 -21.90 -12.40
CA ASN A 217 16.54 -21.41 -11.56
C ASN A 217 15.98 -20.78 -10.26
N ILE A 218 16.81 -20.72 -9.24
CA ILE A 218 16.46 -20.27 -7.89
C ILE A 218 16.29 -18.75 -7.82
N VAL A 219 15.81 -18.25 -6.66
CA VAL A 219 15.78 -16.81 -6.35
C VAL A 219 17.19 -16.22 -6.36
N GLN A 220 17.40 -15.20 -7.18
CA GLN A 220 18.72 -14.57 -7.32
C GLN A 220 18.90 -13.34 -6.45
N ALA A 221 17.86 -12.51 -6.25
CA ALA A 221 17.88 -11.31 -5.39
C ALA A 221 19.14 -10.43 -5.63
N GLY A 222 19.52 -10.22 -6.89
CA GLY A 222 20.74 -9.48 -7.24
C GLY A 222 22.04 -10.14 -6.75
N GLY A 223 22.09 -11.46 -6.69
CA GLY A 223 23.23 -12.23 -6.15
C GLY A 223 23.17 -12.46 -4.63
N GLN A 224 22.13 -11.99 -3.96
CA GLN A 224 21.95 -12.11 -2.50
C GLN A 224 20.88 -13.14 -2.08
N GLY A 225 20.40 -13.95 -3.02
CA GLY A 225 19.49 -15.05 -2.72
C GLY A 225 20.11 -16.03 -1.71
N VAL A 226 19.29 -16.54 -0.79
CA VAL A 226 19.76 -17.46 0.29
C VAL A 226 20.49 -18.67 -0.29
N CYS A 227 20.00 -19.20 -1.41
CA CYS A 227 20.59 -20.36 -2.09
C CYS A 227 21.33 -19.99 -3.38
N PHE A 228 21.78 -18.75 -3.53
CA PHE A 228 22.36 -18.24 -4.79
C PHE A 228 23.50 -19.12 -5.34
N SER A 229 24.30 -19.76 -4.48
CA SER A 229 25.34 -20.69 -4.91
C SER A 229 24.82 -21.93 -5.67
N CYS A 230 23.53 -22.28 -5.51
CA CYS A 230 22.89 -23.36 -6.27
C CYS A 230 22.65 -22.99 -7.75
N LYS A 231 22.66 -21.69 -8.08
CA LYS A 231 22.43 -21.22 -9.46
C LYS A 231 23.33 -21.93 -10.47
N LYS A 232 24.65 -21.98 -10.19
CA LYS A 232 25.62 -22.65 -11.06
C LYS A 232 25.30 -24.13 -11.27
N GLN A 233 24.90 -24.80 -10.19
CA GLN A 233 24.53 -26.22 -10.20
C GLN A 233 23.33 -26.50 -11.12
N ILE A 234 22.34 -25.60 -11.11
CA ILE A 234 21.17 -25.67 -12.00
C ILE A 234 21.55 -25.30 -13.42
N ASP A 235 22.35 -24.24 -13.64
CA ASP A 235 22.82 -23.84 -14.98
C ASP A 235 23.62 -24.94 -15.69
N GLU A 236 24.33 -25.78 -14.94
CA GLU A 236 25.12 -26.91 -15.43
C GLU A 236 24.29 -28.21 -15.62
N LEU A 237 23.04 -28.25 -15.17
CA LEU A 237 22.17 -29.46 -15.26
C LEU A 237 22.06 -30.05 -16.67
N PRO A 238 22.00 -29.25 -17.77
CA PRO A 238 21.98 -29.79 -19.14
C PRO A 238 23.21 -30.61 -19.53
N GLN A 239 24.34 -30.48 -18.81
CA GLN A 239 25.52 -31.32 -19.02
C GLN A 239 25.30 -32.76 -18.56
N THR A 240 24.35 -32.97 -17.62
CA THR A 240 23.98 -34.29 -17.09
C THR A 240 22.66 -34.75 -17.73
N VAL A 241 21.64 -33.92 -17.75
CA VAL A 241 20.32 -34.21 -18.36
C VAL A 241 20.23 -33.51 -19.71
N HIS A 242 20.65 -34.19 -20.79
CA HIS A 242 20.83 -33.56 -22.09
C HIS A 242 19.58 -32.95 -22.71
N THR A 243 18.41 -33.38 -22.35
CA THR A 243 17.13 -32.79 -22.79
C THR A 243 16.60 -31.74 -21.83
N CYS A 244 17.39 -31.34 -20.82
CA CYS A 244 17.01 -30.31 -19.89
C CYS A 244 17.19 -28.90 -20.49
N GLN A 245 16.20 -28.06 -20.29
CA GLN A 245 16.26 -26.62 -20.52
C GLN A 245 16.16 -25.89 -19.20
N VAL A 246 17.14 -25.05 -18.90
CA VAL A 246 17.12 -24.21 -17.70
C VAL A 246 16.29 -22.96 -17.96
N ILE A 247 15.36 -22.67 -17.07
CA ILE A 247 14.52 -21.47 -17.12
C ILE A 247 15.12 -20.43 -16.20
N SER A 248 15.58 -19.31 -16.78
CA SER A 248 16.17 -18.20 -16.01
C SER A 248 15.16 -17.58 -15.07
N SER A 249 15.61 -17.31 -13.85
CA SER A 249 14.91 -16.49 -12.85
C SER A 249 15.51 -15.08 -12.73
N ASP A 250 16.34 -14.67 -13.69
CA ASP A 250 16.93 -13.32 -13.71
C ASP A 250 15.80 -12.29 -13.65
N ASP A 251 15.93 -11.28 -12.77
CA ASP A 251 14.96 -10.21 -12.55
C ASP A 251 13.57 -10.66 -12.03
N CYS A 252 13.38 -11.95 -11.72
CA CYS A 252 12.18 -12.37 -10.99
C CYS A 252 12.21 -11.80 -9.58
N SER A 253 11.16 -11.07 -9.19
CA SER A 253 11.04 -10.51 -7.84
C SER A 253 10.84 -11.59 -6.79
N ASN A 254 11.22 -11.27 -5.55
CA ASN A 254 11.20 -12.23 -4.45
C ASN A 254 10.65 -11.61 -3.16
N GLY A 255 10.24 -12.47 -2.25
CA GLY A 255 9.84 -12.11 -0.91
C GLY A 255 11.00 -11.58 -0.05
N PRO A 256 10.69 -11.02 1.12
CA PRO A 256 11.71 -10.45 2.02
C PRO A 256 12.70 -11.48 2.55
N ASP A 257 12.37 -12.76 2.52
CA ASP A 257 13.21 -13.87 2.91
C ASP A 257 14.34 -14.20 1.89
N ARG A 258 14.28 -13.65 0.68
CA ARG A 258 15.22 -13.86 -0.42
C ARG A 258 15.43 -15.35 -0.76
N LEU A 259 14.45 -16.18 -0.42
CA LEU A 259 14.42 -17.63 -0.66
C LEU A 259 13.24 -18.00 -1.59
N HIS A 260 12.10 -17.32 -1.42
CA HIS A 260 10.89 -17.57 -2.19
C HIS A 260 10.59 -16.39 -3.12
N PHE A 261 10.07 -16.69 -4.30
CA PHE A 261 9.53 -15.65 -5.18
C PHE A 261 8.28 -15.01 -4.55
N ASP A 262 8.06 -13.73 -4.80
CA ASP A 262 6.76 -13.11 -4.56
C ASP A 262 5.78 -13.44 -5.70
N ALA A 263 4.54 -12.93 -5.61
CA ALA A 263 3.53 -13.24 -6.62
C ALA A 263 3.94 -12.78 -8.03
N ALA A 264 4.60 -11.64 -8.17
CA ALA A 264 5.08 -11.14 -9.45
C ALA A 264 6.23 -12.02 -9.99
N GLY A 265 7.15 -12.44 -9.12
CA GLY A 265 8.24 -13.37 -9.49
C GLY A 265 7.73 -14.72 -9.95
N TYR A 266 6.71 -15.30 -9.27
CA TYR A 266 6.09 -16.55 -9.73
C TYR A 266 5.40 -16.41 -11.08
N ARG A 267 4.74 -15.27 -11.34
CA ARG A 267 4.13 -14.98 -12.64
C ARG A 267 5.18 -14.91 -13.75
N GLU A 268 6.23 -14.14 -13.52
CA GLU A 268 7.32 -13.99 -14.50
C GLU A 268 7.99 -15.33 -14.78
N LEU A 269 8.36 -16.07 -13.75
CA LEU A 269 8.97 -17.40 -13.91
C LEU A 269 8.04 -18.37 -14.64
N GLY A 270 6.76 -18.36 -14.30
CA GLY A 270 5.72 -19.16 -14.96
C GLY A 270 5.60 -18.81 -16.45
N CYS A 271 5.59 -17.53 -16.80
CA CYS A 271 5.61 -17.10 -18.20
C CYS A 271 6.85 -17.64 -18.95
N ARG A 272 8.02 -17.55 -18.34
CA ARG A 272 9.27 -18.06 -18.95
C ARG A 272 9.25 -19.58 -19.18
N TYR A 273 8.70 -20.36 -18.24
CA TYR A 273 8.44 -21.77 -18.47
C TYR A 273 7.51 -21.99 -19.67
N GLY A 274 6.41 -21.23 -19.72
CA GLY A 274 5.45 -21.33 -20.82
C GLY A 274 6.04 -20.96 -22.17
N GLU A 275 6.86 -19.89 -22.22
CA GLU A 275 7.56 -19.45 -23.42
C GLU A 275 8.56 -20.49 -23.92
N ALA A 276 9.34 -21.10 -23.02
CA ALA A 276 10.30 -22.13 -23.38
C ALA A 276 9.57 -23.37 -23.95
N VAL A 277 8.50 -23.78 -23.32
CA VAL A 277 7.68 -24.93 -23.77
C VAL A 277 6.97 -24.61 -25.09
N ALA A 278 6.43 -23.41 -25.28
CA ALA A 278 5.81 -23.02 -26.54
C ALA A 278 6.80 -23.12 -27.71
N ARG A 279 8.03 -22.60 -27.54
CA ARG A 279 9.11 -22.71 -28.53
C ARG A 279 9.49 -24.17 -28.79
N PHE A 280 9.61 -25.00 -27.76
CA PHE A 280 9.88 -26.43 -27.92
C PHE A 280 8.78 -27.13 -28.75
N LEU A 281 7.53 -26.74 -28.55
CA LEU A 281 6.39 -27.28 -29.32
C LEU A 281 6.25 -26.67 -30.72
N GLY A 282 7.11 -25.72 -31.11
CA GLY A 282 7.12 -25.08 -32.43
C GLY A 282 6.14 -23.89 -32.56
N TYR A 283 5.72 -23.30 -31.45
CA TYR A 283 4.83 -22.14 -31.45
C TYR A 283 5.55 -20.87 -31.01
N GLU A 284 5.14 -19.74 -31.57
CA GLU A 284 5.59 -18.43 -31.10
C GLU A 284 4.97 -18.10 -29.75
N PRO A 285 5.77 -17.83 -28.73
CA PRO A 285 5.26 -17.55 -27.39
C PRO A 285 4.45 -16.25 -27.33
N LYS A 286 3.33 -16.31 -26.62
CA LYS A 286 2.51 -15.14 -26.28
C LYS A 286 2.27 -15.15 -24.78
N ARG A 287 2.51 -14.00 -24.13
CA ARG A 287 2.16 -13.85 -22.73
C ARG A 287 0.64 -13.69 -22.58
N PRO A 288 0.05 -14.31 -21.56
CA PRO A 288 -1.36 -14.15 -21.33
C PRO A 288 -1.67 -12.68 -21.03
N HIS A 289 -2.56 -12.11 -21.80
CA HIS A 289 -3.23 -10.89 -21.43
C HIS A 289 -4.42 -11.30 -20.56
N ILE A 290 -4.25 -11.19 -19.25
CA ILE A 290 -5.38 -11.36 -18.35
C ILE A 290 -6.13 -10.04 -18.39
N ASP A 291 -7.26 -10.08 -19.07
CA ASP A 291 -8.25 -9.05 -18.91
C ASP A 291 -8.75 -9.13 -17.46
N MET A 292 -7.95 -8.62 -16.53
CA MET A 292 -8.33 -8.43 -15.11
C MET A 292 -9.56 -7.55 -15.02
N LEU A 293 -9.94 -7.00 -16.15
CA LEU A 293 -10.78 -5.88 -16.31
C LEU A 293 -12.19 -6.36 -16.64
N LYS A 294 -12.96 -6.54 -15.65
CA LYS A 294 -14.11 -5.62 -15.67
C LYS A 294 -13.50 -4.23 -15.84
N LYS A 295 -13.49 -3.71 -17.06
CA LYS A 295 -13.09 -2.36 -17.42
C LYS A 295 -13.54 -1.47 -16.27
N ILE A 296 -12.59 -0.78 -15.59
CA ILE A 296 -12.98 0.15 -14.54
C ILE A 296 -13.86 1.17 -15.23
N GLU A 297 -15.17 1.04 -15.04
CA GLU A 297 -16.13 1.98 -15.60
C GLU A 297 -16.21 3.16 -14.65
N VAL A 298 -15.77 4.31 -15.11
CA VAL A 298 -15.94 5.56 -14.39
C VAL A 298 -17.41 5.98 -14.55
N PRO A 299 -18.18 6.12 -13.46
CA PRO A 299 -19.56 6.55 -13.53
C PRO A 299 -19.69 7.86 -14.32
N ALA A 300 -20.77 7.99 -15.10
CA ALA A 300 -20.97 9.19 -15.92
C ALA A 300 -21.14 10.47 -15.09
N ASP A 301 -21.53 10.33 -13.83
CA ASP A 301 -21.71 11.41 -12.86
C ASP A 301 -20.50 11.59 -11.92
N ALA A 302 -19.40 10.84 -12.13
CA ALA A 302 -18.14 11.11 -11.44
C ALA A 302 -17.57 12.46 -11.91
N PHE A 303 -17.18 13.28 -10.95
CA PHE A 303 -16.65 14.62 -11.18
C PHE A 303 -15.13 14.66 -11.01
N ILE A 304 -14.49 15.64 -11.65
CA ILE A 304 -13.05 15.90 -11.50
C ILE A 304 -12.79 16.39 -10.08
N ALA A 305 -11.81 15.79 -9.41
CA ALA A 305 -11.43 16.18 -8.04
C ALA A 305 -10.93 17.64 -8.01
N GLU A 306 -11.26 18.38 -6.93
CA GLU A 306 -10.85 19.79 -6.76
C GLU A 306 -9.35 20.00 -6.84
N THR A 307 -8.57 19.00 -6.45
CA THR A 307 -7.11 19.01 -6.48
C THR A 307 -6.50 18.76 -7.85
N THR A 308 -7.33 18.45 -8.87
CA THR A 308 -6.86 18.17 -10.23
C THR A 308 -6.41 19.45 -10.92
N VAL A 309 -5.20 19.44 -11.49
CA VAL A 309 -4.66 20.57 -12.24
C VAL A 309 -5.47 20.79 -13.52
N PRO A 310 -5.84 22.05 -13.84
CA PRO A 310 -6.61 22.35 -15.05
C PRO A 310 -6.03 21.74 -16.33
N GLY A 311 -6.89 21.14 -17.13
CA GLY A 311 -6.53 20.44 -18.37
C GLY A 311 -6.39 18.92 -18.20
N ASN A 312 -6.48 18.39 -16.98
CA ASN A 312 -6.51 16.95 -16.71
C ASN A 312 -7.96 16.50 -16.39
N ASP A 313 -8.28 15.25 -16.75
CA ASP A 313 -9.57 14.62 -16.49
C ASP A 313 -9.59 13.74 -15.26
N PHE A 314 -8.43 13.47 -14.64
CA PHE A 314 -8.24 12.60 -13.49
C PHE A 314 -7.27 13.25 -12.49
N PRO A 315 -7.39 12.87 -11.20
CA PRO A 315 -8.34 11.92 -10.62
C PRO A 315 -9.79 12.42 -10.62
N LYS A 316 -10.74 11.46 -10.59
CA LYS A 316 -12.18 11.72 -10.43
C LYS A 316 -12.68 11.10 -9.14
N VAL A 317 -13.81 11.62 -8.66
CA VAL A 317 -14.51 11.11 -7.47
C VAL A 317 -15.98 10.83 -7.85
N ASP A 318 -16.54 9.73 -7.37
CA ASP A 318 -17.96 9.44 -7.51
C ASP A 318 -18.77 9.80 -6.24
N LYS A 319 -20.08 9.63 -6.31
CA LYS A 319 -20.99 9.95 -5.20
C LYS A 319 -20.82 9.07 -3.97
N GLU A 320 -20.25 7.89 -4.14
CA GLU A 320 -19.92 6.97 -3.07
C GLU A 320 -18.55 7.26 -2.42
N GLY A 321 -17.83 8.27 -2.90
CA GLY A 321 -16.51 8.65 -2.39
C GLY A 321 -15.38 7.78 -2.94
N ARG A 322 -15.58 7.01 -4.01
CA ARG A 322 -14.49 6.26 -4.64
C ARG A 322 -13.68 7.18 -5.55
N ALA A 323 -12.37 7.10 -5.44
CA ALA A 323 -11.45 7.87 -6.27
C ALA A 323 -10.96 7.01 -7.46
N TYR A 324 -10.97 7.61 -8.64
CA TYR A 324 -10.52 7.03 -9.91
C TYR A 324 -9.24 7.72 -10.34
N PHE A 325 -8.17 6.96 -10.47
CA PHE A 325 -6.86 7.43 -10.90
C PHE A 325 -6.53 6.90 -12.28
N ARG A 326 -5.92 7.72 -13.13
CA ARG A 326 -5.42 7.31 -14.45
C ARG A 326 -4.09 7.97 -14.73
N ILE A 327 -3.13 7.19 -15.27
CA ILE A 327 -1.82 7.69 -15.68
C ILE A 327 -1.38 7.03 -16.98
N GLN A 328 -0.61 7.75 -17.79
CA GLN A 328 0.09 7.20 -18.95
C GLN A 328 1.55 6.90 -18.56
N ALA A 329 1.92 5.64 -18.64
CA ALA A 329 3.26 5.14 -18.30
C ALA A 329 3.62 3.94 -19.19
N PRO A 330 3.87 4.16 -20.51
CA PRO A 330 3.97 3.09 -21.51
C PRO A 330 5.10 2.08 -21.23
N GLU A 331 6.16 2.52 -20.55
CA GLU A 331 7.29 1.65 -20.19
C GLU A 331 7.13 1.00 -18.79
N ALA A 332 6.02 1.30 -18.08
CA ALA A 332 5.78 0.73 -16.76
C ALA A 332 5.33 -0.72 -16.85
N ARG A 333 5.92 -1.56 -16.01
CA ARG A 333 5.48 -2.96 -15.81
C ARG A 333 4.43 -3.04 -14.70
N LYS A 334 4.54 -2.19 -13.70
CA LYS A 334 3.64 -2.12 -12.55
C LYS A 334 3.47 -0.67 -12.10
N VAL A 335 2.22 -0.26 -11.87
CA VAL A 335 1.89 1.02 -11.27
C VAL A 335 0.97 0.77 -10.08
N VAL A 336 1.25 1.44 -8.98
CA VAL A 336 0.48 1.35 -7.73
C VAL A 336 0.12 2.75 -7.28
N VAL A 337 -1.11 2.98 -6.87
CA VAL A 337 -1.51 4.16 -6.12
C VAL A 337 -1.75 3.78 -4.66
N ASP A 338 -1.12 4.51 -3.74
CA ASP A 338 -1.25 4.34 -2.29
C ASP A 338 -2.05 5.52 -1.74
N VAL A 339 -3.26 5.27 -1.27
CA VAL A 339 -4.15 6.29 -0.69
C VAL A 339 -4.45 5.88 0.75
N CYS A 340 -4.21 6.76 1.70
CA CYS A 340 -4.44 6.48 3.12
C CYS A 340 -3.76 5.19 3.60
N SER A 341 -2.53 4.94 3.14
CA SER A 341 -1.74 3.72 3.43
C SER A 341 -2.35 2.42 2.86
N LYS A 342 -3.38 2.50 2.03
CA LYS A 342 -3.93 1.37 1.29
C LYS A 342 -3.47 1.42 -0.16
N LYS A 343 -2.86 0.33 -0.62
CA LYS A 343 -2.30 0.21 -1.96
C LYS A 343 -3.31 -0.42 -2.91
N TYR A 344 -3.46 0.19 -4.08
CA TYR A 344 -4.28 -0.28 -5.18
C TYR A 344 -3.38 -0.49 -6.41
N ASP A 345 -3.25 -1.73 -6.87
CA ASP A 345 -2.55 -2.03 -8.12
C ASP A 345 -3.36 -1.45 -9.29
N MET A 346 -2.73 -0.61 -10.10
CA MET A 346 -3.38 0.00 -11.26
C MET A 346 -3.42 -0.99 -12.42
N GLN A 347 -4.54 -1.04 -13.09
CA GLN A 347 -4.80 -1.93 -14.21
C GLN A 347 -4.27 -1.30 -15.51
N SER A 348 -3.48 -2.07 -16.26
CA SER A 348 -3.00 -1.66 -17.59
C SER A 348 -4.10 -1.82 -18.65
N ASP A 349 -4.21 -0.85 -19.55
CA ASP A 349 -5.06 -0.95 -20.75
C ASP A 349 -4.35 -1.65 -21.94
N GLY A 350 -3.15 -2.15 -21.73
CA GLY A 350 -2.31 -2.77 -22.75
C GLY A 350 -1.73 -1.79 -23.78
N LYS A 351 -1.97 -0.47 -23.62
CA LYS A 351 -1.51 0.60 -24.53
C LYS A 351 -0.70 1.67 -23.79
N GLY A 352 -0.22 1.32 -22.59
CA GLY A 352 0.57 2.19 -21.73
C GLY A 352 -0.24 3.05 -20.76
N GLY A 353 -1.56 2.96 -20.78
CA GLY A 353 -2.44 3.55 -19.78
C GLY A 353 -2.64 2.62 -18.59
N PHE A 354 -2.73 3.22 -17.41
CA PHE A 354 -3.02 2.52 -16.15
C PHE A 354 -4.17 3.22 -15.43
N MET A 355 -5.08 2.44 -14.83
CA MET A 355 -6.22 2.95 -14.09
C MET A 355 -6.43 2.17 -12.79
N ALA A 356 -6.84 2.86 -11.73
CA ALA A 356 -7.30 2.26 -10.49
C ALA A 356 -8.56 2.93 -9.98
N VAL A 357 -9.32 2.22 -9.18
CA VAL A 357 -10.43 2.75 -8.37
C VAL A 357 -10.23 2.30 -6.92
N THR A 358 -10.48 3.22 -5.99
CA THR A 358 -10.40 2.91 -4.56
C THR A 358 -11.71 2.31 -4.04
N ASP A 359 -11.69 1.78 -2.83
CA ASP A 359 -12.90 1.69 -2.03
C ASP A 359 -13.40 3.10 -1.70
N PRO A 360 -14.64 3.26 -1.19
CA PRO A 360 -15.09 4.54 -0.67
C PRO A 360 -14.11 5.10 0.36
N LEU A 361 -13.61 6.30 0.10
CA LEU A 361 -12.74 7.04 1.00
C LEU A 361 -13.58 7.86 1.98
N PRO A 362 -13.10 8.12 3.20
CA PRO A 362 -13.72 9.06 4.10
C PRO A 362 -13.82 10.46 3.48
N VAL A 363 -14.77 11.25 3.93
CA VAL A 363 -14.88 12.67 3.56
C VAL A 363 -13.66 13.44 4.04
N GLY A 364 -13.18 14.39 3.24
CA GLY A 364 -12.05 15.24 3.55
C GLY A 364 -10.86 15.05 2.63
N PHE A 365 -9.73 15.65 3.00
CA PHE A 365 -8.48 15.63 2.23
C PHE A 365 -7.65 14.40 2.56
N HIS A 366 -7.15 13.71 1.53
CA HIS A 366 -6.27 12.56 1.66
C HIS A 366 -5.02 12.70 0.80
N TYR A 367 -3.87 12.41 1.38
CA TYR A 367 -2.64 12.24 0.62
C TYR A 367 -2.65 10.94 -0.17
N TYR A 368 -2.10 10.97 -1.38
CA TYR A 368 -1.81 9.76 -2.13
C TYR A 368 -0.42 9.81 -2.77
N PHE A 369 0.11 8.63 -3.02
CA PHE A 369 1.43 8.44 -3.62
C PHE A 369 1.32 7.45 -4.76
N MET A 370 2.04 7.70 -5.85
CA MET A 370 2.18 6.74 -6.92
C MET A 370 3.53 6.05 -6.87
N ASN A 371 3.55 4.79 -7.27
CA ASN A 371 4.78 4.02 -7.43
C ASN A 371 4.79 3.37 -8.80
N ILE A 372 5.82 3.65 -9.59
CA ILE A 372 6.02 3.10 -10.94
C ILE A 372 7.27 2.23 -10.90
N ASN A 373 7.13 0.92 -11.11
CA ASN A 373 8.23 -0.04 -11.09
C ASN A 373 9.10 0.02 -9.82
N GLY A 374 8.52 0.28 -8.64
CA GLY A 374 9.24 0.43 -7.38
C GLY A 374 9.72 1.85 -7.06
N VAL A 375 9.64 2.80 -8.00
CA VAL A 375 10.05 4.19 -7.80
C VAL A 375 8.85 5.04 -7.40
N ASN A 376 8.98 5.83 -6.33
CA ASN A 376 7.96 6.79 -5.93
C ASN A 376 7.88 7.93 -6.96
N PHE A 377 6.67 8.26 -7.33
CA PHE A 377 6.36 9.24 -8.36
C PHE A 377 5.24 10.17 -7.88
N ILE A 378 5.34 11.45 -8.21
CA ILE A 378 4.32 12.45 -7.93
C ILE A 378 3.42 12.55 -9.17
N ASP A 379 2.12 12.40 -8.98
CA ASP A 379 1.15 12.52 -10.05
C ASP A 379 1.11 13.98 -10.57
N PRO A 380 1.47 14.22 -11.84
CA PRO A 380 1.44 15.56 -12.39
C PRO A 380 0.01 16.05 -12.67
N SER A 381 -0.99 15.20 -12.51
CA SER A 381 -2.40 15.52 -12.76
C SER A 381 -3.04 16.26 -11.59
N THR A 382 -2.41 16.28 -10.40
CA THR A 382 -2.91 17.01 -9.23
C THR A 382 -1.93 18.07 -8.76
N GLU A 383 -2.44 19.01 -7.97
CA GLU A 383 -1.58 19.89 -7.18
C GLU A 383 -0.67 19.08 -6.27
N THR A 384 0.50 19.64 -6.00
CA THR A 384 1.49 19.03 -5.09
C THR A 384 1.32 19.60 -3.69
N PHE A 385 1.27 18.70 -2.71
CA PHE A 385 1.14 18.99 -1.29
C PHE A 385 2.36 18.44 -0.55
N PHE A 386 2.79 19.10 0.50
CA PHE A 386 3.81 18.54 1.38
C PHE A 386 3.14 17.84 2.57
N GLY A 387 3.44 16.56 2.74
CA GLY A 387 2.93 15.74 3.84
C GLY A 387 3.68 14.42 3.96
N CYS A 388 3.67 13.82 5.15
CA CYS A 388 4.43 12.59 5.41
C CYS A 388 5.94 12.73 5.10
N ASN A 389 6.53 13.91 5.39
CA ASN A 389 7.94 14.28 5.12
C ASN A 389 8.33 14.27 3.62
N ARG A 390 7.38 14.44 2.71
CA ARG A 390 7.65 14.45 1.26
C ARG A 390 6.52 15.12 0.50
N GLU A 391 6.79 15.43 -0.75
CA GLU A 391 5.74 15.83 -1.67
C GLU A 391 4.80 14.66 -2.01
N ALA A 392 3.52 14.95 -2.15
CA ALA A 392 2.43 14.02 -2.39
C ALA A 392 1.39 14.61 -3.34
N GLY A 393 0.64 13.76 -4.04
CA GLY A 393 -0.65 14.14 -4.59
C GLY A 393 -1.69 14.27 -3.48
N GLY A 394 -2.76 14.98 -3.76
CA GLY A 394 -3.89 15.12 -2.85
C GLY A 394 -5.20 14.79 -3.53
N ILE A 395 -6.15 14.26 -2.78
CA ILE A 395 -7.52 14.06 -3.23
C ILE A 395 -8.49 14.53 -2.15
N GLU A 396 -9.47 15.32 -2.54
CA GLU A 396 -10.55 15.82 -1.68
C GLU A 396 -11.82 15.04 -1.94
N ILE A 397 -12.37 14.42 -0.89
CA ILE A 397 -13.72 13.84 -0.92
C ILE A 397 -14.66 14.86 -0.30
N PRO A 398 -15.61 15.41 -1.07
CA PRO A 398 -16.41 16.56 -0.65
C PRO A 398 -17.31 16.27 0.56
N GLU A 399 -17.35 17.19 1.53
CA GLU A 399 -18.23 17.15 2.71
C GLU A 399 -19.68 17.62 2.40
N GLY A 400 -20.00 17.91 1.14
CA GLY A 400 -21.28 18.52 0.80
C GLY A 400 -21.39 19.96 1.34
N SER A 401 -22.61 20.42 1.69
CA SER A 401 -22.84 21.77 2.21
C SER A 401 -22.26 22.01 3.61
N GLU A 402 -21.98 20.96 4.37
CA GLU A 402 -21.31 21.08 5.67
C GLU A 402 -19.89 21.64 5.53
N GLY A 403 -19.26 21.43 4.37
CA GLY A 403 -17.93 21.95 4.04
C GLY A 403 -17.90 23.40 3.54
N ASP A 404 -19.02 24.10 3.45
CA ASP A 404 -19.07 25.48 2.95
C ASP A 404 -18.20 26.45 3.74
N TYR A 405 -17.94 26.16 5.01
CA TYR A 405 -17.11 27.02 5.88
C TYR A 405 -15.63 27.06 5.46
N TYR A 406 -15.10 26.02 4.78
CA TYR A 406 -13.71 25.98 4.32
C TYR A 406 -13.56 26.15 2.80
N ARG A 407 -14.67 26.45 2.07
CA ARG A 407 -14.64 26.71 0.65
C ARG A 407 -14.81 28.21 0.35
N PRO A 408 -14.29 28.68 -0.79
CA PRO A 408 -14.56 30.06 -1.21
C PRO A 408 -16.06 30.25 -1.48
N GLN A 409 -16.64 31.30 -0.88
CA GLN A 409 -18.06 31.61 -1.02
C GLN A 409 -18.26 32.84 -1.89
N GLN A 410 -19.25 32.81 -2.78
CA GLN A 410 -19.59 33.96 -3.63
C GLN A 410 -20.00 35.17 -2.77
N GLY A 411 -19.37 36.31 -3.01
CA GLY A 411 -19.66 37.56 -2.30
C GLY A 411 -18.92 37.72 -0.96
N VAL A 412 -18.16 36.72 -0.53
CA VAL A 412 -17.28 36.85 0.64
C VAL A 412 -15.96 37.51 0.21
N PRO A 413 -15.56 38.64 0.85
CA PRO A 413 -14.29 39.27 0.54
C PRO A 413 -13.12 38.38 0.94
N ALA A 414 -12.20 38.14 0.00
CA ALA A 414 -11.05 37.28 0.18
C ALA A 414 -9.85 38.03 0.78
N GLY A 415 -9.25 37.46 1.83
CA GLY A 415 -7.95 37.86 2.35
C GLY A 415 -6.81 37.42 1.44
N GLN A 416 -5.58 37.69 1.85
CA GLN A 416 -4.39 37.35 1.07
C GLN A 416 -3.45 36.47 1.88
N VAL A 417 -2.93 35.42 1.27
CA VAL A 417 -1.83 34.62 1.82
C VAL A 417 -0.53 35.07 1.15
N ARG A 418 0.43 35.53 1.94
CA ARG A 418 1.70 36.09 1.48
C ARG A 418 2.84 35.19 1.86
N SER A 419 3.73 34.95 0.94
CA SER A 419 5.02 34.30 1.18
C SER A 419 6.02 35.38 1.69
N ILE A 420 6.66 35.08 2.81
CA ILE A 420 7.71 35.94 3.38
C ILE A 420 8.97 35.12 3.67
N TYR A 421 10.11 35.80 3.56
CA TYR A 421 11.40 35.26 4.00
C TYR A 421 11.96 36.17 5.09
N TYR A 422 12.46 35.56 6.16
CA TYR A 422 13.11 36.26 7.25
C TYR A 422 14.38 35.52 7.68
N TYR A 423 15.37 36.26 8.14
CA TYR A 423 16.60 35.69 8.67
C TYR A 423 16.41 35.37 10.14
N SER A 424 16.68 34.13 10.53
CA SER A 424 16.61 33.67 11.91
C SER A 424 18.00 33.30 12.45
N PRO A 425 18.58 34.15 13.32
CA PRO A 425 19.82 33.82 14.00
C PRO A 425 19.74 32.59 14.91
N HIS A 426 18.52 32.26 15.38
CA HIS A 426 18.28 31.13 16.28
C HIS A 426 17.97 29.81 15.56
N SER A 427 17.71 29.87 14.25
CA SER A 427 17.60 28.66 13.42
C SER A 427 19.00 28.18 13.07
N VAL A 428 19.44 27.12 13.74
CA VAL A 428 20.77 26.54 13.49
C VAL A 428 20.56 25.12 12.96
N ALA A 429 20.80 24.92 11.67
CA ALA A 429 20.87 23.56 11.09
C ALA A 429 21.98 22.79 11.78
N GLY A 430 21.67 21.58 12.25
CA GLY A 430 22.50 20.68 13.07
C GLY A 430 23.97 20.56 12.66
N GLY A 431 24.74 21.59 12.94
CA GLY A 431 26.19 21.65 12.85
C GLY A 431 26.80 21.81 14.24
N SER A 432 28.06 21.41 14.41
CA SER A 432 28.80 21.58 15.66
C SER A 432 28.72 23.03 16.11
N ALA A 433 28.79 23.29 17.41
CA ALA A 433 28.70 24.62 18.04
C ALA A 433 29.70 25.67 17.51
N ALA A 434 30.52 25.34 16.53
CA ALA A 434 31.52 26.20 15.91
C ALA A 434 30.99 26.97 14.67
N ASP A 435 29.94 26.54 14.00
CA ASP A 435 29.39 27.13 12.75
C ASP A 435 27.97 27.68 12.96
N LYS A 436 27.80 28.57 13.96
CA LYS A 436 26.52 29.22 14.27
C LYS A 436 26.25 30.37 13.28
N GLN A 437 25.92 30.04 12.04
CA GLN A 437 25.23 30.97 11.16
C GLN A 437 23.73 30.65 11.21
N GLY A 438 22.91 31.71 11.45
CA GLY A 438 21.45 31.58 11.32
C GLY A 438 21.04 31.26 9.89
N GLU A 439 19.77 31.00 9.68
CA GLU A 439 19.22 30.59 8.39
C GLU A 439 18.14 31.55 7.89
N TRP A 440 17.99 31.60 6.56
CA TRP A 440 16.79 32.18 5.95
C TRP A 440 15.65 31.19 6.07
N ARG A 441 14.56 31.64 6.69
CA ARG A 441 13.36 30.85 6.87
C ARG A 441 12.22 31.42 6.05
N HIS A 442 11.28 30.54 5.70
CA HIS A 442 10.08 30.87 4.93
C HIS A 442 8.85 30.75 5.84
N ALA A 443 7.91 31.66 5.68
CA ALA A 443 6.62 31.59 6.35
C ALA A 443 5.51 32.13 5.44
N LEU A 444 4.28 31.70 5.70
CA LEU A 444 3.06 32.21 5.05
C LEU A 444 2.31 33.11 6.04
N VAL A 445 1.83 34.25 5.57
CA VAL A 445 1.09 35.21 6.39
C VAL A 445 -0.24 35.54 5.71
N TYR A 446 -1.35 35.14 6.35
CA TYR A 446 -2.67 35.58 5.94
C TYR A 446 -2.96 36.96 6.52
N THR A 447 -3.52 37.85 5.69
CA THR A 447 -4.05 39.17 6.09
C THR A 447 -5.51 39.27 5.65
N PRO A 448 -6.43 39.78 6.49
CA PRO A 448 -7.84 39.85 6.17
C PRO A 448 -8.12 40.82 5.00
N ALA A 449 -9.24 40.65 4.32
CA ALA A 449 -9.59 41.35 3.08
C ALA A 449 -9.48 42.90 3.21
N GLU A 450 -9.81 43.46 4.37
CA GLU A 450 -9.76 44.89 4.66
C GLU A 450 -8.32 45.40 4.94
N TYR A 451 -7.33 44.50 5.05
CA TYR A 451 -5.97 44.88 5.46
C TYR A 451 -5.38 45.97 4.54
N GLU A 452 -5.48 45.83 3.22
CA GLU A 452 -4.86 46.80 2.29
C GLU A 452 -5.61 48.13 2.20
N GLN A 453 -6.85 48.21 2.70
CA GLN A 453 -7.73 49.36 2.54
C GLN A 453 -7.58 50.40 3.67
N GLY A 454 -6.74 50.15 4.69
CA GLY A 454 -6.70 50.99 5.85
C GLY A 454 -5.37 50.95 6.62
N LYS A 455 -5.38 51.60 7.80
CA LYS A 455 -4.23 51.65 8.72
C LYS A 455 -4.48 50.93 10.03
N LYS A 456 -5.58 50.17 10.11
CA LYS A 456 -5.95 49.43 11.31
C LYS A 456 -4.85 48.40 11.66
N LYS A 457 -4.64 48.18 12.93
CA LYS A 457 -3.80 47.12 13.48
C LYS A 457 -4.66 45.91 13.84
N TYR A 458 -4.07 44.74 13.79
CA TYR A 458 -4.77 43.46 13.93
C TYR A 458 -4.10 42.59 14.98
N PRO A 459 -4.88 41.75 15.70
CA PRO A 459 -4.31 40.69 16.52
C PRO A 459 -3.70 39.59 15.63
N VAL A 460 -2.84 38.76 16.21
CA VAL A 460 -2.08 37.75 15.49
C VAL A 460 -2.27 36.36 16.05
N LEU A 461 -2.67 35.42 15.20
CA LEU A 461 -2.68 33.99 15.47
C LEU A 461 -1.46 33.34 14.83
N TYR A 462 -0.60 32.69 15.62
CA TYR A 462 0.47 31.80 15.16
C TYR A 462 -0.10 30.39 15.07
N LEU A 463 -0.15 29.82 13.85
CA LEU A 463 -0.86 28.56 13.56
C LEU A 463 0.11 27.51 13.03
N GLN A 464 0.37 26.48 13.84
CA GLN A 464 1.38 25.48 13.57
C GLN A 464 0.80 24.20 12.92
N HIS A 465 1.56 23.66 11.97
CA HIS A 465 1.28 22.36 11.32
C HIS A 465 1.75 21.18 12.18
N GLY A 466 1.48 19.95 11.71
CA GLY A 466 1.89 18.69 12.36
C GLY A 466 3.23 18.16 11.88
N MET A 467 3.66 17.05 12.49
CA MET A 467 4.88 16.37 12.09
C MET A 467 4.80 15.89 10.64
N GLY A 468 5.85 16.17 9.86
CA GLY A 468 5.92 15.74 8.46
C GLY A 468 5.18 16.62 7.47
N GLU A 469 4.70 17.76 7.91
CA GLU A 469 4.12 18.82 7.08
C GLU A 469 5.03 20.08 7.09
N ASP A 470 4.61 21.15 6.45
CA ASP A 470 5.34 22.43 6.40
C ASP A 470 4.40 23.62 6.53
N GLU A 471 4.93 24.83 6.41
CA GLU A 471 4.19 26.10 6.52
C GLU A 471 3.04 26.23 5.51
N THR A 472 3.00 25.42 4.46
CA THR A 472 1.94 25.46 3.44
C THR A 472 0.70 24.65 3.83
N GLY A 473 0.82 23.73 4.79
CA GLY A 473 -0.22 22.77 5.14
C GLY A 473 -1.57 23.42 5.50
N TRP A 474 -1.56 24.38 6.41
CA TRP A 474 -2.79 25.08 6.79
C TRP A 474 -3.45 25.88 5.66
N SER A 475 -2.64 26.40 4.73
CA SER A 475 -3.16 27.14 3.57
C SER A 475 -3.68 26.20 2.49
N LYS A 476 -2.94 25.14 2.14
CA LYS A 476 -3.31 24.23 1.06
C LYS A 476 -4.33 23.17 1.53
N GLN A 477 -3.90 22.26 2.40
CA GLN A 477 -4.76 21.16 2.87
C GLN A 477 -5.79 21.65 3.90
N GLY A 478 -5.43 22.64 4.72
CA GLY A 478 -6.27 23.20 5.79
C GLY A 478 -7.32 24.18 5.32
N HIS A 479 -7.18 24.78 4.13
CA HIS A 479 -8.08 25.81 3.60
C HIS A 479 -8.29 26.99 4.59
N MET A 480 -7.31 27.25 5.45
CA MET A 480 -7.38 28.23 6.53
C MET A 480 -7.87 29.61 6.05
N GLN A 481 -7.40 30.08 4.91
CA GLN A 481 -7.80 31.40 4.36
C GLN A 481 -9.31 31.49 4.12
N HIS A 482 -9.95 30.42 3.62
CA HIS A 482 -11.39 30.39 3.38
C HIS A 482 -12.17 30.28 4.69
N ILE A 483 -11.68 29.51 5.66
CA ILE A 483 -12.25 29.46 7.02
C ILE A 483 -12.24 30.85 7.64
N MET A 484 -11.12 31.56 7.53
CA MET A 484 -10.99 32.94 8.03
C MET A 484 -11.92 33.91 7.31
N ASP A 485 -11.91 33.93 5.97
CA ASP A 485 -12.72 34.83 5.17
C ASP A 485 -14.23 34.65 5.47
N ASN A 486 -14.70 33.41 5.49
CA ASN A 486 -16.09 33.08 5.77
C ASN A 486 -16.50 33.48 7.19
N ALA A 487 -15.67 33.18 8.19
CA ALA A 487 -15.95 33.51 9.57
C ALA A 487 -15.92 35.03 9.85
N ILE A 488 -15.00 35.77 9.24
CA ILE A 488 -14.92 37.22 9.35
C ILE A 488 -16.11 37.88 8.66
N ALA A 489 -16.47 37.47 7.44
CA ALA A 489 -17.61 38.02 6.72
C ALA A 489 -18.94 37.74 7.43
N ALA A 490 -19.07 36.60 8.09
CA ALA A 490 -20.23 36.26 8.91
C ALA A 490 -20.25 36.99 10.27
N GLY A 491 -19.27 37.82 10.61
CA GLY A 491 -19.13 38.49 11.89
C GLY A 491 -18.86 37.55 13.08
N LYS A 492 -18.47 36.31 12.81
CA LYS A 492 -18.18 35.30 13.83
C LYS A 492 -16.77 35.45 14.40
N ALA A 493 -15.78 35.78 13.57
CA ALA A 493 -14.40 35.96 13.97
C ALA A 493 -13.95 37.42 13.86
N VAL A 494 -13.07 37.84 14.74
CA VAL A 494 -12.38 39.14 14.65
C VAL A 494 -11.39 39.09 13.49
N PRO A 495 -11.34 40.13 12.61
CA PRO A 495 -10.29 40.22 11.59
C PRO A 495 -8.90 40.14 12.23
N MET A 496 -8.08 39.18 11.82
CA MET A 496 -6.75 38.94 12.40
C MET A 496 -5.73 38.57 11.33
N ILE A 497 -4.47 38.70 11.66
CA ILE A 497 -3.36 38.13 10.88
C ILE A 497 -3.14 36.69 11.35
N VAL A 498 -2.93 35.75 10.40
CA VAL A 498 -2.53 34.39 10.73
C VAL A 498 -1.14 34.12 10.16
N VAL A 499 -0.23 33.65 11.01
CA VAL A 499 1.16 33.36 10.65
C VAL A 499 1.37 31.85 10.71
N MET A 500 1.76 31.27 9.59
CA MET A 500 2.08 29.84 9.44
C MET A 500 3.56 29.73 9.11
N GLU A 501 4.30 29.03 9.94
CA GLU A 501 5.74 28.86 9.79
C GLU A 501 6.10 27.38 10.00
N SER A 502 7.12 26.90 9.32
CA SER A 502 7.60 25.55 9.55
C SER A 502 8.15 25.41 10.97
N GLY A 503 7.47 24.64 11.80
CA GLY A 503 7.94 24.31 13.14
C GLY A 503 9.13 23.34 13.14
N ASP A 504 9.54 22.86 11.95
CA ASP A 504 10.65 21.94 11.79
C ASP A 504 11.97 22.72 11.67
N ILE A 505 12.80 22.56 12.69
CA ILE A 505 14.20 22.94 12.61
C ILE A 505 14.95 21.64 12.34
N LYS A 506 15.84 21.64 11.35
CA LYS A 506 16.66 20.47 10.94
C LYS A 506 17.64 20.06 12.05
N ALA A 507 17.10 19.69 13.21
CA ALA A 507 17.86 18.99 14.24
C ALA A 507 17.87 17.50 13.95
N PRO A 508 18.99 16.78 14.03
CA PRO A 508 19.01 15.34 13.84
C PRO A 508 18.07 14.68 14.86
N PHE A 509 17.09 13.92 14.36
CA PHE A 509 16.22 13.11 15.20
C PHE A 509 17.09 12.10 15.96
N ARG A 510 17.35 12.35 17.21
CA ARG A 510 17.92 11.37 18.13
C ARG A 510 16.75 10.68 18.82
N GLY A 511 16.30 9.56 18.25
CA GLY A 511 15.35 8.67 18.88
C GLY A 511 15.91 8.20 20.24
N GLY A 512 15.39 8.74 21.31
CA GLY A 512 15.65 8.34 22.68
C GLY A 512 14.40 8.58 23.51
N ASN A 513 14.02 7.60 24.32
CA ASN A 513 13.01 7.72 25.37
C ASN A 513 13.47 8.79 26.38
N ASN A 514 13.18 10.05 26.13
CA ASN A 514 13.41 11.09 27.11
C ASN A 514 12.21 11.21 28.04
N GLN A 515 12.35 10.66 29.23
CA GLN A 515 11.39 10.76 30.35
C GLN A 515 11.22 12.18 30.92
N ALA A 516 11.73 13.21 30.26
CA ALA A 516 11.68 14.59 30.74
C ALA A 516 10.81 15.50 29.86
N GLY A 517 9.62 15.11 29.47
CA GLY A 517 8.49 15.98 29.02
C GLY A 517 8.75 17.13 28.03
N ARG A 518 9.98 17.36 27.60
CA ARG A 518 10.37 18.35 26.60
C ARG A 518 11.06 17.62 25.45
N SER A 519 10.38 17.54 24.29
CA SER A 519 11.04 17.02 23.11
C SER A 519 12.10 18.06 22.66
N GLU A 520 13.36 17.61 22.47
CA GLU A 520 14.41 18.46 21.89
C GLU A 520 14.03 19.04 20.52
N TYR A 521 13.07 18.40 19.84
CA TYR A 521 12.54 18.82 18.54
C TYR A 521 11.70 20.10 18.61
N GLY A 522 10.91 20.30 19.68
CA GLY A 522 10.15 21.52 19.91
C GLY A 522 10.99 22.66 20.50
N ALA A 523 11.91 22.33 21.40
CA ALA A 523 12.71 23.31 22.11
C ALA A 523 13.59 24.19 21.20
N SER A 524 14.02 23.69 20.02
CA SER A 524 14.80 24.45 19.05
C SER A 524 13.96 25.47 18.27
N PHE A 525 12.65 25.25 18.13
CA PHE A 525 11.72 26.16 17.45
C PHE A 525 11.36 27.38 18.31
N TYR A 526 11.33 27.27 19.65
CA TYR A 526 10.84 28.34 20.50
C TYR A 526 11.68 29.62 20.40
N PRO A 527 13.02 29.58 20.39
CA PRO A 527 13.81 30.76 20.16
C PRO A 527 13.55 31.43 18.79
N VAL A 528 13.33 30.61 17.75
CA VAL A 528 13.01 31.12 16.41
C VAL A 528 11.67 31.85 16.42
N LEU A 529 10.63 31.24 17.00
CA LEU A 529 9.32 31.88 17.11
C LEU A 529 9.37 33.15 17.96
N LEU A 530 9.93 33.07 19.19
CA LEU A 530 9.85 34.14 20.18
C LEU A 530 10.78 35.30 19.90
N ASN A 531 11.97 35.04 19.39
CA ASN A 531 13.02 36.03 19.25
C ASN A 531 13.24 36.53 17.82
N ASP A 532 12.80 35.77 16.81
CA ASP A 532 13.00 36.10 15.41
C ASP A 532 11.69 36.40 14.68
N LEU A 533 10.76 35.42 14.65
CA LEU A 533 9.52 35.52 13.86
C LEU A 533 8.54 36.55 14.44
N ILE A 534 8.22 36.49 15.74
CA ILE A 534 7.30 37.45 16.38
C ILE A 534 7.81 38.88 16.19
N PRO A 535 9.09 39.25 16.51
CA PRO A 535 9.61 40.59 16.26
C PRO A 535 9.60 40.99 14.78
N TYR A 536 9.85 40.02 13.86
CA TYR A 536 9.78 40.30 12.43
C TYR A 536 8.35 40.64 11.98
N ILE A 537 7.34 39.88 12.44
CA ILE A 537 5.94 40.15 12.14
C ILE A 537 5.48 41.47 12.71
N ASP A 538 5.78 41.73 13.97
CA ASP A 538 5.41 43.01 14.65
C ASP A 538 6.05 44.23 13.98
N LYS A 539 7.26 44.10 13.41
CA LYS A 539 7.93 45.15 12.68
C LYS A 539 7.38 45.42 11.28
N ASN A 540 6.98 44.34 10.56
CA ASN A 540 6.68 44.41 9.13
C ASN A 540 5.19 44.41 8.81
N PHE A 541 4.32 44.02 9.77
CA PHE A 541 2.87 43.99 9.63
C PHE A 541 2.20 44.91 10.68
N ARG A 542 0.98 45.30 10.40
CA ARG A 542 0.20 46.14 11.32
C ARG A 542 -0.41 45.31 12.43
N THR A 543 0.38 44.94 13.40
CA THR A 543 -0.01 44.11 14.53
C THR A 543 -0.37 44.94 15.78
N LEU A 544 -1.23 44.40 16.61
CA LEU A 544 -1.40 44.73 18.02
C LEU A 544 -0.39 43.87 18.80
N ALA A 545 0.79 44.45 19.11
CA ALA A 545 1.97 43.68 19.52
C ALA A 545 2.04 43.38 21.04
N ASP A 546 0.88 43.17 21.68
CA ASP A 546 0.79 42.81 23.10
C ASP A 546 0.24 41.41 23.27
N ARG A 547 0.30 40.89 24.51
CA ARG A 547 -0.16 39.51 24.80
C ARG A 547 -1.65 39.31 24.60
N GLU A 548 -2.49 40.31 24.84
CA GLU A 548 -3.95 40.22 24.73
C GLU A 548 -4.41 40.01 23.27
N HIS A 549 -3.53 40.43 22.34
CA HIS A 549 -3.78 40.31 20.92
C HIS A 549 -2.87 39.26 20.25
N ARG A 550 -2.33 38.31 21.02
CA ARG A 550 -1.51 37.21 20.48
C ARG A 550 -2.05 35.84 20.90
N ALA A 551 -2.32 35.04 19.90
CA ALA A 551 -2.78 33.64 20.03
C ALA A 551 -1.78 32.67 19.42
N MET A 552 -1.76 31.46 19.91
CA MET A 552 -1.10 30.34 19.26
C MET A 552 -2.02 29.11 19.23
N ALA A 553 -2.04 28.43 18.08
CA ALA A 553 -2.75 27.16 17.95
C ALA A 553 -1.99 26.23 17.01
N GLY A 554 -2.29 24.94 17.06
CA GLY A 554 -1.65 24.00 16.16
C GLY A 554 -2.29 22.62 16.18
N LEU A 555 -2.04 21.90 15.09
CA LEU A 555 -2.49 20.51 14.94
C LEU A 555 -1.38 19.52 15.34
N SER A 556 -1.76 18.37 15.87
CA SER A 556 -0.84 17.26 16.17
C SER A 556 0.42 17.73 16.92
N TRP A 557 1.60 17.65 16.29
CA TRP A 557 2.86 18.16 16.83
C TRP A 557 2.84 19.67 17.05
N GLY A 558 2.21 20.44 16.17
CA GLY A 558 1.99 21.88 16.37
C GLY A 558 1.13 22.20 17.59
N GLY A 559 0.22 21.29 17.97
CA GLY A 559 -0.51 21.36 19.23
C GLY A 559 0.41 21.17 20.44
N HIS A 560 1.36 20.24 20.36
CA HIS A 560 2.41 20.08 21.38
C HIS A 560 3.27 21.34 21.50
N GLN A 561 3.76 21.89 20.38
CA GLN A 561 4.51 23.13 20.36
C GLN A 561 3.71 24.30 20.96
N THR A 562 2.40 24.35 20.70
CA THR A 562 1.51 25.37 21.28
C THR A 562 1.50 25.29 22.81
N PHE A 563 1.37 24.09 23.37
CA PHE A 563 1.41 23.88 24.82
C PHE A 563 2.77 24.33 25.38
N ASP A 564 3.85 23.87 24.82
CA ASP A 564 5.19 24.19 25.31
C ASP A 564 5.49 25.70 25.25
N VAL A 565 5.18 26.34 24.13
CA VAL A 565 5.45 27.78 23.93
C VAL A 565 4.57 28.62 24.82
N VAL A 566 3.25 28.42 24.80
CA VAL A 566 2.31 29.30 25.52
C VAL A 566 2.44 29.12 27.02
N LEU A 567 2.51 27.88 27.51
CA LEU A 567 2.54 27.59 28.95
C LEU A 567 3.84 28.02 29.63
N THR A 568 4.93 28.15 28.86
CA THR A 568 6.21 28.70 29.36
C THR A 568 6.35 30.20 29.14
N ASN A 569 5.40 30.86 28.42
CA ASN A 569 5.44 32.27 28.08
C ASN A 569 4.07 32.96 28.24
N LEU A 570 3.43 32.78 29.39
CA LEU A 570 2.13 33.37 29.70
C LEU A 570 2.13 34.91 29.70
N ASP A 571 3.28 35.54 29.67
CA ASP A 571 3.46 36.97 29.47
C ASP A 571 3.37 37.44 28.02
N LYS A 572 3.38 36.51 27.05
CA LYS A 572 3.38 36.80 25.62
C LYS A 572 2.10 36.39 24.89
N PHE A 573 1.34 35.45 25.44
CA PHE A 573 0.12 34.87 24.83
C PHE A 573 -1.05 34.87 25.79
N ALA A 574 -2.27 35.12 25.30
CA ALA A 574 -3.49 35.09 26.08
C ALA A 574 -4.54 34.07 25.58
N TRP A 575 -4.31 33.46 24.42
CA TRP A 575 -5.24 32.54 23.75
C TRP A 575 -4.48 31.35 23.18
N MET A 576 -5.03 30.14 23.35
CA MET A 576 -4.37 28.94 22.83
C MET A 576 -5.37 27.86 22.42
N GLY A 577 -5.01 27.10 21.39
CA GLY A 577 -5.83 25.98 20.89
C GLY A 577 -5.00 24.82 20.37
N THR A 578 -5.51 23.60 20.52
CA THR A 578 -4.88 22.40 19.94
C THR A 578 -5.90 21.56 19.20
N PHE A 579 -5.50 21.03 18.04
CA PHE A 579 -6.30 20.16 17.20
C PHE A 579 -5.59 18.81 17.10
N SER A 580 -6.15 17.77 17.73
CA SER A 580 -5.47 16.47 17.90
C SER A 580 -4.05 16.63 18.46
N GLY A 581 -3.86 17.50 19.46
CA GLY A 581 -2.53 17.85 19.97
C GLY A 581 -1.76 16.66 20.51
N ALA A 582 -0.54 16.45 20.07
CA ALA A 582 0.33 15.36 20.49
C ALA A 582 0.90 15.57 21.91
N ILE A 583 0.02 15.66 22.88
CA ILE A 583 0.32 15.92 24.30
C ILE A 583 0.27 14.61 25.07
N PHE A 584 1.39 13.89 25.09
CA PHE A 584 1.49 12.58 25.72
C PHE A 584 2.08 12.64 27.12
N GLY A 585 1.51 11.88 28.05
CA GLY A 585 2.06 11.71 29.39
C GLY A 585 2.10 13.00 30.23
N LEU A 586 1.25 13.98 29.94
CA LEU A 586 1.18 15.22 30.68
C LEU A 586 0.66 14.96 32.11
N ASP A 587 1.51 15.22 33.12
CA ASP A 587 1.05 15.36 34.51
C ASP A 587 0.63 16.80 34.74
N VAL A 588 -0.68 17.08 34.74
CA VAL A 588 -1.23 18.43 34.89
C VAL A 588 -0.87 19.09 36.23
N LYS A 589 -0.36 18.33 37.21
CA LYS A 589 0.02 18.88 38.52
C LYS A 589 1.44 19.42 38.56
N THR A 590 2.31 18.84 37.75
CA THR A 590 3.75 19.17 37.80
C THR A 590 4.27 19.78 36.49
N ALA A 591 3.56 19.56 35.38
CA ALA A 591 3.98 20.07 34.08
C ALA A 591 4.10 21.60 34.06
N TYR A 592 5.07 22.09 33.30
CA TYR A 592 5.33 23.54 33.10
C TYR A 592 5.46 24.28 34.43
N ASP A 593 6.27 23.73 35.36
CA ASP A 593 6.49 24.26 36.69
C ASP A 593 5.18 24.41 37.53
N GLY A 594 4.21 23.52 37.28
CA GLY A 594 2.93 23.50 37.99
C GLY A 594 1.97 24.61 37.58
N VAL A 595 2.05 25.10 36.37
CA VAL A 595 1.26 26.21 35.83
C VAL A 595 -0.25 26.07 36.05
N PHE A 596 -0.76 24.86 36.05
CA PHE A 596 -2.19 24.55 36.26
C PHE A 596 -2.61 24.47 37.74
N THR A 597 -1.66 24.45 38.68
CA THR A 597 -1.97 24.29 40.12
C THR A 597 -2.65 25.52 40.73
N ASN A 598 -2.49 26.70 40.14
CA ASN A 598 -3.22 27.92 40.46
C ASN A 598 -4.22 28.25 39.36
N ALA A 599 -5.37 27.58 39.35
CA ALA A 599 -6.37 27.74 38.29
C ALA A 599 -6.91 29.20 38.20
N ALA A 600 -7.01 29.92 39.29
CA ALA A 600 -7.49 31.31 39.28
C ALA A 600 -6.52 32.23 38.52
N GLU A 601 -5.23 32.08 38.75
CA GLU A 601 -4.19 32.84 38.04
C GLU A 601 -4.06 32.40 36.57
N PHE A 602 -4.12 31.10 36.31
CA PHE A 602 -4.12 30.57 34.95
C PHE A 602 -5.28 31.13 34.12
N ASN A 603 -6.50 30.99 34.62
CA ASN A 603 -7.73 31.45 33.95
C ASN A 603 -7.79 32.97 33.78
N LYS A 604 -7.03 33.73 34.57
CA LYS A 604 -6.87 35.16 34.39
C LYS A 604 -5.89 35.50 33.25
N LYS A 605 -4.89 34.63 33.07
CA LYS A 605 -3.87 34.84 32.02
C LYS A 605 -4.31 34.23 30.68
N ILE A 606 -4.84 33.04 30.65
CA ILE A 606 -5.35 32.40 29.44
C ILE A 606 -6.86 32.58 29.37
N HIS A 607 -7.33 33.43 28.47
CA HIS A 607 -8.74 33.76 28.30
C HIS A 607 -9.52 32.64 27.63
N TYR A 608 -8.86 31.89 26.72
CA TYR A 608 -9.48 30.76 26.04
C TYR A 608 -8.44 29.67 25.78
N LEU A 609 -8.67 28.51 26.34
CA LEU A 609 -7.97 27.25 26.04
C LEU A 609 -8.96 26.33 25.36
N TYR A 610 -8.64 25.91 24.14
CA TYR A 610 -9.47 25.01 23.34
C TYR A 610 -8.72 23.75 22.93
N MET A 611 -9.40 22.60 23.02
CA MET A 611 -8.83 21.30 22.64
C MET A 611 -9.84 20.51 21.79
N ASN A 612 -9.44 20.10 20.60
CA ASN A 612 -10.27 19.33 19.66
C ASN A 612 -9.55 18.05 19.24
N TRP A 613 -10.32 17.02 18.91
CA TRP A 613 -9.83 15.74 18.34
C TRP A 613 -10.93 15.05 17.53
N GLY A 614 -10.55 14.07 16.68
CA GLY A 614 -11.50 13.24 15.95
C GLY A 614 -12.05 12.08 16.82
N SER A 615 -13.28 11.66 16.57
CA SER A 615 -13.86 10.50 17.30
C SER A 615 -13.08 9.21 17.05
N ASP A 616 -12.48 9.09 15.86
CA ASP A 616 -11.71 7.94 15.42
C ASP A 616 -10.18 8.21 15.45
N ASP A 617 -9.79 9.34 16.08
CA ASP A 617 -8.39 9.72 16.24
C ASP A 617 -7.67 8.82 17.25
N PHE A 618 -6.41 8.48 16.95
CA PHE A 618 -5.53 7.79 17.90
C PHE A 618 -4.94 8.73 18.95
N ILE A 619 -5.01 10.06 18.75
CA ILE A 619 -4.65 11.09 19.73
C ILE A 619 -5.92 11.75 20.25
N LYS A 620 -6.31 11.39 21.47
CA LYS A 620 -7.46 11.97 22.15
C LYS A 620 -7.01 12.76 23.38
N SER A 621 -7.59 13.94 23.54
CA SER A 621 -7.26 14.83 24.66
C SER A 621 -8.31 14.81 25.78
N ASP A 622 -9.33 13.95 25.71
CA ASP A 622 -10.43 13.84 26.67
C ASP A 622 -9.95 13.63 28.11
N GLY A 623 -8.95 12.77 28.30
CA GLY A 623 -8.34 12.52 29.60
C GLY A 623 -7.64 13.75 30.20
N ILE A 624 -6.93 14.52 29.36
CA ILE A 624 -6.26 15.76 29.77
C ILE A 624 -7.31 16.84 30.10
N VAL A 625 -8.31 17.00 29.25
CA VAL A 625 -9.43 17.94 29.48
C VAL A 625 -10.11 17.67 30.79
N LYS A 626 -10.39 16.39 31.09
CA LYS A 626 -10.98 16.00 32.39
C LYS A 626 -10.10 16.44 33.57
N GLN A 627 -8.81 16.13 33.53
CA GLN A 627 -7.88 16.48 34.61
C GLN A 627 -7.72 18.00 34.76
N LEU A 628 -7.68 18.78 33.69
CA LEU A 628 -7.65 20.23 33.73
C LEU A 628 -8.92 20.82 34.39
N ARG A 629 -10.09 20.31 34.03
CA ARG A 629 -11.39 20.72 34.65
C ARG A 629 -11.44 20.38 36.10
N GLU A 630 -10.92 19.23 36.53
CA GLU A 630 -10.83 18.84 37.95
C GLU A 630 -9.94 19.80 38.76
N LEU A 631 -8.93 20.43 38.16
CA LEU A 631 -8.13 21.48 38.77
C LEU A 631 -8.80 22.86 38.74
N GLY A 632 -9.95 23.01 38.07
CA GLY A 632 -10.67 24.30 37.94
C GLY A 632 -10.17 25.14 36.73
N ILE A 633 -9.40 24.57 35.84
CA ILE A 633 -9.00 25.22 34.59
C ILE A 633 -10.19 25.29 33.63
N LYS A 634 -10.43 26.48 33.08
CA LYS A 634 -11.43 26.68 32.02
C LYS A 634 -10.86 26.16 30.69
N VAL A 635 -11.35 25.01 30.25
CA VAL A 635 -11.00 24.42 28.97
C VAL A 635 -12.26 24.06 28.20
N GLU A 636 -12.39 24.62 26.99
CA GLU A 636 -13.40 24.22 26.04
C GLU A 636 -12.86 23.08 25.18
N ALA A 637 -13.74 22.14 24.83
CA ALA A 637 -13.31 20.97 24.08
C ALA A 637 -14.43 20.45 23.19
N SER A 638 -14.06 19.95 22.01
CA SER A 638 -14.98 19.29 21.10
C SER A 638 -14.39 18.01 20.50
N GLU A 639 -15.27 17.09 20.13
CA GLU A 639 -14.94 15.88 19.39
C GLU A 639 -15.55 15.96 17.99
N SER A 640 -14.70 15.94 16.95
CA SER A 640 -15.13 15.89 15.56
C SER A 640 -15.61 14.47 15.22
N LYS A 641 -16.91 14.30 15.03
CA LYS A 641 -17.53 12.99 14.79
C LYS A 641 -17.17 12.43 13.41
N GLY A 642 -16.86 11.13 13.37
CA GLY A 642 -16.58 10.38 12.15
C GLY A 642 -15.26 10.77 11.47
N THR A 643 -14.35 11.41 12.19
CA THR A 643 -13.05 11.83 11.65
C THR A 643 -11.90 11.30 12.53
N GLY A 644 -10.75 11.08 11.90
CA GLY A 644 -9.53 10.60 12.54
C GLY A 644 -8.48 11.70 12.73
N HIS A 645 -7.20 11.29 12.66
CA HIS A 645 -6.06 12.19 12.68
C HIS A 645 -5.82 12.80 11.29
N GLU A 646 -6.65 13.76 10.90
CA GLU A 646 -6.77 14.21 9.52
C GLU A 646 -7.22 15.67 9.40
N TRP A 647 -7.04 16.22 8.19
CA TRP A 647 -7.31 17.63 7.92
C TRP A 647 -8.76 18.06 8.18
N LEU A 648 -9.75 17.19 7.99
CA LEU A 648 -11.16 17.53 8.28
C LEU A 648 -11.38 17.78 9.78
N THR A 649 -10.77 16.98 10.66
CA THR A 649 -10.76 17.22 12.11
C THR A 649 -10.21 18.60 12.44
N TRP A 650 -9.09 18.96 11.84
CA TRP A 650 -8.38 20.20 12.15
C TRP A 650 -9.05 21.44 11.54
N ARG A 651 -9.63 21.33 10.34
CA ARG A 651 -10.48 22.39 9.75
C ARG A 651 -11.68 22.70 10.64
N ARG A 652 -12.38 21.68 11.13
CA ARG A 652 -13.51 21.84 12.07
C ARG A 652 -13.04 22.48 13.37
N GLY A 653 -11.93 22.01 13.93
CA GLY A 653 -11.33 22.57 15.14
C GLY A 653 -10.95 24.04 14.99
N LEU A 654 -10.33 24.43 13.89
CA LEU A 654 -10.00 25.84 13.59
C LEU A 654 -11.28 26.69 13.47
N ASN A 655 -12.28 26.21 12.74
CA ASN A 655 -13.57 26.91 12.58
C ASN A 655 -14.31 27.13 13.90
N GLU A 656 -14.18 26.21 14.85
CA GLU A 656 -14.73 26.34 16.19
C GLU A 656 -13.88 27.23 17.12
N PHE A 657 -12.58 27.29 16.93
CA PHE A 657 -11.64 28.05 17.74
C PHE A 657 -11.68 29.56 17.48
N ILE A 658 -11.60 29.97 16.21
CA ILE A 658 -11.41 31.39 15.83
C ILE A 658 -12.55 32.32 16.24
N PRO A 659 -13.83 31.88 16.39
CA PRO A 659 -14.90 32.73 16.90
C PRO A 659 -14.72 33.19 18.35
N HIS A 660 -13.85 32.60 19.12
CA HIS A 660 -13.74 32.82 20.56
C HIS A 660 -12.50 33.65 20.98
N ILE A 661 -11.55 33.84 20.06
CA ILE A 661 -10.32 34.57 20.37
C ILE A 661 -10.42 36.05 20.02
N PHE A 662 -9.70 36.88 20.80
CA PHE A 662 -9.60 38.36 20.63
C PHE A 662 -10.91 39.11 20.82
N LYS A 663 -11.85 38.57 21.61
CA LYS A 663 -13.12 39.17 21.99
C LYS A 663 -13.05 39.87 23.35
#